data_ecaca2b3ed9e3a4dfb5916fdf300bebb
#
_entry.id   ecaca2b3ed9e3a4dfb5916fdf300bebb
#
_cell.length_a   1.000
_cell.length_b   1.000
_cell.length_c   1.000
_cell.angle_alpha   90.00
_cell.angle_beta   90.00
_cell.angle_gamma   90.00
#
_symmetry.space_group_name_H-M   'P 1'
#
loop_
_entity.id
_entity.type
_entity.pdbx_description
1 polymer ?
#
loop_
_entity_poly.entity_id
_entity_poly.type
_entity_poly.pdbx_seq_one_letter_code
_entity_poly.pdbx_strand_id
1 'polypeptide(L)'
;MKNQEIIDNSEDRKLVSFLKNKLRENKDGFDVATAFFNIEAFSMVKDELEGVERFRLLLGKSPEFENDRTLGDAIQDFIETDVEGLEFSKENHDAVEDLINFLEQDNVEVRVYDENFLHGKAYIWDDEIVIGSSNFTAAGLTTNNELNSVGPASKARYTRDEWFEKFWDLARSFNDELIELLDESRFGTEEYSPYQVFMKTLYEYQKDDLTQDLGSDERGKSDIDLTEFQEDAVKRVFTRMEKYGGCMVADSVGLGKTYIAKRMIEEFGSMRKKNYLIVSPASLEGMWTEEMKDINLSENILTQEAVARDWERKAEKATGGNLKDVELVVVDESHNFRNPKSNRWEHLFTILNEKIKGEDNKPYVLFLTATPINNSVWDLYWQLMLMLEHNRAAFIKEGIRDLYEKFQKVEEAGDPSLLNDVLNEISVRRTREYIQENYPDASYEDEYGDEVELNFPERKLDDITYALDDSYQGYFEEISTKIKDELTMAYYRQLEYKDKKELTQDEELERGRMKGMQGIFEKLLLKRLESSVGAFRNSIDSHIDFLQQTKRHIDDGKVMSKSTYRKHILKVEEEIPEEEYREELENINLDEYRSKEFLEDIQKDIEVFKEIKEMIEDIGYEEDAKIQTLEQELYEMSRDDQIVVFAFYSDTIQYI
;
A
#
# COMPACT_ATOMS: atom_id res chain seq x y z
N MET A 1 42.41 24.63 -10.27
CA MET A 1 41.42 23.92 -9.44
C MET A 1 42.17 22.90 -8.59
N LYS A 2 41.84 22.70 -7.31
CA LYS A 2 42.42 21.65 -6.46
C LYS A 2 42.07 20.30 -7.12
N ASN A 3 43.08 19.40 -7.29
CA ASN A 3 42.84 18.02 -7.72
C ASN A 3 41.72 17.41 -6.81
N GLN A 4 40.54 17.23 -7.35
CA GLN A 4 39.47 16.48 -6.68
C GLN A 4 39.76 15.00 -6.95
N GLU A 5 40.31 14.30 -5.97
CA GLU A 5 40.60 12.86 -6.10
C GLU A 5 39.32 12.00 -5.90
N ILE A 6 38.27 12.59 -5.32
CA ILE A 6 37.00 11.92 -5.01
C ILE A 6 35.81 12.79 -5.44
N ILE A 7 34.83 12.17 -6.08
CA ILE A 7 33.55 12.74 -6.51
C ILE A 7 32.43 11.92 -5.84
N ASP A 8 31.57 12.58 -5.03
CA ASP A 8 30.56 11.93 -4.20
C ASP A 8 29.14 12.52 -4.35
N ASN A 9 28.94 13.34 -5.37
CA ASN A 9 27.70 14.07 -5.66
C ASN A 9 27.24 15.05 -4.56
N SER A 10 28.08 15.38 -3.57
CA SER A 10 27.81 16.50 -2.67
C SER A 10 27.79 17.84 -3.43
N GLU A 11 27.25 18.90 -2.82
CA GLU A 11 26.97 20.18 -3.50
C GLU A 11 28.11 20.70 -4.38
N ASP A 12 29.37 20.58 -3.93
CA ASP A 12 30.55 21.07 -4.65
C ASP A 12 31.29 20.00 -5.46
N ARG A 13 30.85 18.71 -5.44
CA ARG A 13 31.54 17.55 -5.99
C ARG A 13 30.64 16.65 -6.84
N LYS A 14 29.74 17.26 -7.62
CA LYS A 14 28.86 16.54 -8.53
C LYS A 14 29.61 16.00 -9.74
N LEU A 15 29.32 14.76 -10.12
CA LEU A 15 29.96 14.13 -11.28
C LEU A 15 29.61 14.87 -12.57
N VAL A 16 28.38 15.34 -12.74
CA VAL A 16 27.97 16.12 -13.92
C VAL A 16 28.83 17.37 -14.10
N SER A 17 29.19 18.08 -13.03
CA SER A 17 30.03 19.29 -13.09
C SER A 17 31.46 18.94 -13.50
N PHE A 18 31.99 17.82 -13.02
CA PHE A 18 33.28 17.30 -13.40
C PHE A 18 33.31 16.94 -14.91
N LEU A 19 32.31 16.14 -15.37
CA LEU A 19 32.19 15.73 -16.77
C LEU A 19 32.13 16.93 -17.72
N LYS A 20 31.25 17.91 -17.41
CA LYS A 20 31.15 19.14 -18.21
C LYS A 20 32.47 19.89 -18.33
N ASN A 21 33.16 20.10 -17.21
CA ASN A 21 34.46 20.79 -17.24
C ASN A 21 35.49 20.01 -18.04
N LYS A 22 35.56 18.70 -17.84
CA LYS A 22 36.52 17.85 -18.52
C LYS A 22 36.27 17.77 -20.02
N LEU A 23 35.00 17.61 -20.45
CA LEU A 23 34.63 17.60 -21.87
C LEU A 23 34.88 18.95 -22.58
N ARG A 24 34.86 20.08 -21.86
CA ARG A 24 35.29 21.39 -22.41
C ARG A 24 36.78 21.49 -22.59
N GLU A 25 37.55 20.85 -21.71
CA GLU A 25 39.04 20.92 -21.76
C GLU A 25 39.63 19.89 -22.71
N ASN A 26 39.00 18.71 -22.89
CA ASN A 26 39.51 17.62 -23.70
C ASN A 26 38.42 17.05 -24.63
N LYS A 27 38.64 17.11 -25.93
CA LYS A 27 37.73 16.66 -27.00
C LYS A 27 38.27 15.45 -27.78
N ASP A 28 39.47 14.94 -27.49
CA ASP A 28 40.14 13.91 -28.29
C ASP A 28 39.41 12.57 -28.30
N GLY A 29 38.77 12.20 -27.16
CA GLY A 29 38.00 10.98 -27.08
C GLY A 29 37.40 10.77 -25.68
N PHE A 30 36.21 10.21 -25.64
CA PHE A 30 35.50 9.93 -24.41
C PHE A 30 34.85 8.55 -24.48
N ASP A 31 35.33 7.63 -23.66
CA ASP A 31 34.78 6.27 -23.55
C ASP A 31 34.03 6.13 -22.21
N VAL A 32 32.81 5.60 -22.24
CA VAL A 32 31.95 5.40 -21.09
C VAL A 32 31.58 3.92 -20.98
N ALA A 33 31.79 3.32 -19.83
CA ALA A 33 31.22 2.04 -19.50
C ALA A 33 30.23 2.23 -18.36
N THR A 34 29.01 1.69 -18.50
CA THR A 34 27.94 1.83 -17.50
C THR A 34 26.94 0.68 -17.62
N ALA A 35 26.20 0.40 -16.55
CA ALA A 35 25.11 -0.57 -16.61
C ALA A 35 23.77 0.08 -16.96
N PHE A 36 23.63 1.39 -16.72
CA PHE A 36 22.39 2.15 -16.98
C PHE A 36 22.72 3.47 -17.66
N PHE A 37 21.92 3.79 -18.65
CA PHE A 37 21.97 5.04 -19.42
C PHE A 37 20.56 5.61 -19.51
N ASN A 38 20.39 6.93 -19.36
CA ASN A 38 19.11 7.58 -19.61
C ASN A 38 19.25 8.91 -20.37
N ILE A 39 18.16 9.34 -21.00
CA ILE A 39 18.10 10.52 -21.86
C ILE A 39 18.38 11.80 -21.07
N GLU A 40 17.92 11.90 -19.82
CA GLU A 40 18.19 13.07 -18.98
C GLU A 40 19.69 13.27 -18.73
N ALA A 41 20.45 12.19 -18.50
CA ALA A 41 21.91 12.27 -18.32
C ALA A 41 22.61 12.77 -19.58
N PHE A 42 22.19 12.29 -20.76
CA PHE A 42 22.67 12.81 -22.03
C PHE A 42 22.37 14.29 -22.16
N SER A 43 21.12 14.71 -21.95
CA SER A 43 20.70 16.12 -22.04
C SER A 43 21.50 17.04 -21.12
N MET A 44 21.93 16.53 -19.96
CA MET A 44 22.79 17.31 -19.06
C MET A 44 24.16 17.64 -19.63
N VAL A 45 24.70 16.82 -20.51
CA VAL A 45 26.09 16.98 -21.03
C VAL A 45 26.16 17.12 -22.54
N LYS A 46 25.04 17.14 -23.24
CA LYS A 46 24.98 17.17 -24.72
C LYS A 46 25.81 18.30 -25.35
N ASP A 47 25.70 19.51 -24.80
CA ASP A 47 26.43 20.68 -25.33
C ASP A 47 27.97 20.51 -25.24
N GLU A 48 28.41 19.81 -24.18
CA GLU A 48 29.80 19.50 -23.98
C GLU A 48 30.29 18.29 -24.80
N LEU A 49 29.39 17.40 -25.23
CA LEU A 49 29.70 16.29 -26.15
C LEU A 49 29.86 16.75 -27.59
N GLU A 50 29.28 17.88 -27.95
CA GLU A 50 29.51 18.45 -29.28
C GLU A 50 31.01 18.67 -29.61
N GLY A 51 31.43 18.15 -30.76
CA GLY A 51 32.81 18.26 -31.24
C GLY A 51 33.82 17.34 -30.53
N VAL A 52 33.38 16.35 -29.77
CA VAL A 52 34.25 15.25 -29.31
C VAL A 52 34.64 14.39 -30.51
N GLU A 53 35.92 14.14 -30.71
CA GLU A 53 36.42 13.42 -31.89
C GLU A 53 36.00 11.94 -31.91
N ARG A 54 35.80 11.32 -30.72
CA ARG A 54 35.34 9.95 -30.59
C ARG A 54 34.54 9.79 -29.28
N PHE A 55 33.32 9.29 -29.40
CA PHE A 55 32.50 8.88 -28.25
C PHE A 55 32.14 7.39 -28.35
N ARG A 56 32.42 6.63 -27.28
CA ARG A 56 32.06 5.22 -27.20
C ARG A 56 31.29 4.93 -25.89
N LEU A 57 30.14 4.31 -26.02
CA LEU A 57 29.31 3.90 -24.88
C LEU A 57 29.20 2.38 -24.84
N LEU A 58 29.70 1.78 -23.77
CA LEU A 58 29.59 0.34 -23.49
C LEU A 58 28.54 0.12 -22.41
N LEU A 59 27.44 -0.52 -22.80
CA LEU A 59 26.34 -0.90 -21.89
C LEU A 59 26.53 -2.34 -21.42
N GLY A 60 26.38 -2.57 -20.13
CA GLY A 60 26.56 -3.88 -19.52
C GLY A 60 25.34 -4.34 -18.71
N LYS A 61 25.34 -5.61 -18.32
CA LYS A 61 24.26 -6.23 -17.54
C LYS A 61 24.35 -5.87 -16.06
N SER A 62 23.22 -5.44 -15.46
CA SER A 62 23.04 -5.35 -13.99
C SER A 62 22.53 -6.68 -13.39
N PRO A 63 22.81 -6.98 -12.09
CA PRO A 63 22.27 -8.16 -11.40
C PRO A 63 20.75 -8.18 -11.31
N GLU A 64 20.10 -7.04 -11.49
CA GLU A 64 18.63 -6.90 -11.40
C GLU A 64 17.88 -7.54 -12.58
N PHE A 65 18.62 -7.95 -13.65
CA PHE A 65 18.05 -8.60 -14.84
C PHE A 65 18.26 -10.13 -14.82
N GLU A 66 17.74 -10.83 -13.80
CA GLU A 66 17.97 -12.27 -13.60
C GLU A 66 17.00 -13.22 -14.36
N ASN A 67 16.14 -12.76 -15.24
CA ASN A 67 15.22 -13.63 -15.99
C ASN A 67 15.74 -13.97 -17.39
N ASP A 68 15.37 -15.17 -17.89
CA ASP A 68 15.77 -15.87 -19.13
C ASP A 68 15.66 -15.10 -20.48
N ARG A 69 15.57 -13.78 -20.47
CA ARG A 69 15.57 -12.94 -21.67
C ARG A 69 17.00 -12.56 -22.05
N THR A 70 17.23 -12.36 -23.35
CA THR A 70 18.53 -11.84 -23.82
C THR A 70 18.79 -10.48 -23.22
N LEU A 71 20.05 -10.13 -22.97
CA LEU A 71 20.40 -8.83 -22.38
C LEU A 71 19.98 -7.65 -23.26
N GLY A 72 20.01 -7.84 -24.58
CA GLY A 72 19.51 -6.85 -25.53
C GLY A 72 18.08 -6.46 -25.24
N ASP A 73 17.19 -7.43 -25.04
CA ASP A 73 15.78 -7.20 -24.70
C ASP A 73 15.61 -6.45 -23.37
N ALA A 74 16.45 -6.75 -22.38
CA ALA A 74 16.37 -6.08 -21.06
C ALA A 74 16.87 -4.61 -21.10
N ILE A 75 17.89 -4.29 -21.89
CA ILE A 75 18.34 -2.92 -22.09
C ILE A 75 17.32 -2.16 -22.94
N GLN A 76 16.76 -2.81 -23.94
CA GLN A 76 15.67 -2.27 -24.74
C GLN A 76 14.48 -1.92 -23.88
N ASP A 77 13.95 -2.85 -23.08
CA ASP A 77 12.85 -2.61 -22.13
C ASP A 77 13.15 -1.44 -21.18
N PHE A 78 14.40 -1.32 -20.72
CA PHE A 78 14.80 -0.22 -19.83
C PHE A 78 14.77 1.15 -20.54
N ILE A 79 15.29 1.22 -21.76
CA ILE A 79 15.30 2.47 -22.55
C ILE A 79 13.88 2.84 -22.99
N GLU A 80 13.07 1.87 -23.45
CA GLU A 80 11.66 2.08 -23.73
C GLU A 80 10.93 2.63 -22.50
N THR A 81 11.18 2.04 -21.34
CA THR A 81 10.64 2.45 -20.04
C THR A 81 11.07 3.88 -19.67
N ASP A 82 12.33 4.26 -19.90
CA ASP A 82 12.83 5.62 -19.64
C ASP A 82 12.15 6.63 -20.55
N VAL A 83 12.05 6.32 -21.85
CA VAL A 83 11.40 7.18 -22.86
C VAL A 83 9.91 7.33 -22.59
N GLU A 84 9.21 6.24 -22.29
CA GLU A 84 7.79 6.27 -21.95
C GLU A 84 7.52 7.02 -20.63
N GLY A 85 8.47 7.02 -19.70
CA GLY A 85 8.42 7.74 -18.43
C GLY A 85 8.64 9.25 -18.52
N LEU A 86 9.20 9.77 -19.64
CA LEU A 86 9.39 11.22 -19.81
C LEU A 86 8.05 11.94 -19.90
N GLU A 87 7.91 13.11 -19.29
CA GLU A 87 6.75 13.96 -19.48
C GLU A 87 6.64 14.38 -20.96
N PHE A 88 5.44 14.33 -21.56
CA PHE A 88 5.24 14.75 -22.94
C PHE A 88 5.35 16.28 -23.05
N SER A 89 6.56 16.76 -23.26
CA SER A 89 6.92 18.18 -23.37
C SER A 89 7.79 18.42 -24.57
N LYS A 90 7.82 19.67 -25.02
CA LYS A 90 8.74 20.07 -26.12
C LYS A 90 10.19 19.85 -25.72
N GLU A 91 10.54 20.10 -24.48
CA GLU A 91 11.90 19.94 -23.97
C GLU A 91 12.38 18.48 -24.07
N ASN A 92 11.52 17.53 -23.71
CA ASN A 92 11.85 16.10 -23.82
C ASN A 92 11.84 15.61 -25.27
N HIS A 93 10.97 16.16 -26.13
CA HIS A 93 11.01 15.90 -27.56
C HIS A 93 12.35 16.36 -28.15
N ASP A 94 12.72 17.63 -27.91
CA ASP A 94 13.99 18.18 -28.39
C ASP A 94 15.20 17.35 -27.84
N ALA A 95 15.13 16.82 -26.61
CA ALA A 95 16.18 15.99 -26.03
C ALA A 95 16.31 14.62 -26.70
N VAL A 96 15.20 13.99 -27.10
CA VAL A 96 15.20 12.71 -27.85
C VAL A 96 15.74 12.95 -29.27
N GLU A 97 15.28 14.01 -29.95
CA GLU A 97 15.79 14.39 -31.29
C GLU A 97 17.31 14.69 -31.27
N ASP A 98 17.77 15.43 -30.26
CA ASP A 98 19.19 15.70 -30.06
C ASP A 98 20.00 14.41 -29.83
N LEU A 99 19.46 13.44 -29.10
CA LEU A 99 20.13 12.15 -28.91
C LEU A 99 20.19 11.32 -30.19
N ILE A 100 19.11 11.27 -30.98
CA ILE A 100 19.09 10.60 -32.27
C ILE A 100 20.16 11.22 -33.19
N ASN A 101 20.15 12.55 -33.36
CA ASN A 101 21.11 13.28 -34.15
C ASN A 101 22.58 13.07 -33.69
N PHE A 102 22.78 12.87 -32.37
CA PHE A 102 24.10 12.57 -31.82
C PHE A 102 24.52 11.13 -32.14
N LEU A 103 23.61 10.15 -32.03
CA LEU A 103 23.87 8.73 -32.32
C LEU A 103 24.15 8.46 -33.82
N GLU A 104 23.64 9.29 -34.74
CA GLU A 104 23.85 9.20 -36.17
C GLU A 104 25.26 9.68 -36.64
N GLN A 105 26.03 10.28 -35.72
CA GLN A 105 27.38 10.77 -36.08
C GLN A 105 28.37 9.61 -36.22
N ASP A 106 29.21 9.64 -37.26
CA ASP A 106 30.23 8.60 -37.57
C ASP A 106 31.23 8.34 -36.42
N ASN A 107 31.39 9.30 -35.51
CA ASN A 107 32.33 9.24 -34.38
C ASN A 107 31.66 8.78 -33.05
N VAL A 108 30.40 8.38 -33.10
CA VAL A 108 29.63 7.93 -31.97
C VAL A 108 29.27 6.45 -32.11
N GLU A 109 29.73 5.63 -31.17
CA GLU A 109 29.44 4.20 -31.16
C GLU A 109 28.87 3.78 -29.82
N VAL A 110 27.74 3.03 -29.85
CA VAL A 110 27.14 2.38 -28.68
C VAL A 110 27.19 0.86 -28.88
N ARG A 111 27.66 0.15 -27.88
CA ARG A 111 27.69 -1.32 -27.90
C ARG A 111 27.11 -1.91 -26.61
N VAL A 112 26.57 -3.11 -26.74
CA VAL A 112 26.00 -3.90 -25.61
C VAL A 112 26.85 -5.16 -25.43
N TYR A 113 27.37 -5.35 -24.21
CA TYR A 113 28.05 -6.56 -23.80
C TYR A 113 27.08 -7.50 -23.10
N ASP A 114 26.71 -8.61 -23.74
CA ASP A 114 25.65 -9.55 -23.35
C ASP A 114 26.14 -10.96 -22.97
N GLU A 115 27.43 -11.27 -23.09
CA GLU A 115 27.93 -12.60 -22.74
C GLU A 115 27.89 -12.89 -21.22
N ASN A 116 28.21 -11.89 -20.37
CA ASN A 116 28.26 -12.03 -18.93
C ASN A 116 27.95 -10.71 -18.23
N PHE A 117 27.89 -10.78 -16.91
CA PHE A 117 27.67 -9.62 -16.07
C PHE A 117 28.79 -8.57 -16.16
N LEU A 118 28.47 -7.34 -16.56
CA LEU A 118 29.37 -6.21 -16.59
C LEU A 118 28.77 -5.04 -15.80
N HIS A 119 29.29 -4.78 -14.62
CA HIS A 119 28.80 -3.72 -13.71
C HIS A 119 29.85 -2.65 -13.44
N GLY A 120 30.89 -2.57 -14.26
CA GLY A 120 31.92 -1.51 -14.18
C GLY A 120 31.34 -0.17 -14.60
N LYS A 121 31.61 0.89 -13.83
CA LYS A 121 31.32 2.26 -14.21
C LYS A 121 32.62 3.01 -14.35
N ALA A 122 32.91 3.45 -15.60
CA ALA A 122 34.12 4.15 -15.93
C ALA A 122 33.86 5.22 -16.98
N TYR A 123 34.49 6.39 -16.81
CA TYR A 123 34.47 7.53 -17.69
C TYR A 123 35.94 7.82 -18.05
N ILE A 124 36.36 7.58 -19.29
CA ILE A 124 37.75 7.47 -19.68
C ILE A 124 38.10 8.49 -20.74
N TRP A 125 39.07 9.35 -20.45
CA TRP A 125 39.78 10.23 -21.42
C TRP A 125 41.18 9.73 -21.61
N ASP A 126 41.95 10.34 -22.49
CA ASP A 126 43.35 9.96 -22.71
C ASP A 126 44.27 10.33 -21.54
N ASP A 127 43.93 11.39 -20.84
CA ASP A 127 44.72 11.98 -19.76
C ASP A 127 44.18 11.74 -18.37
N GLU A 128 42.94 11.28 -18.25
CA GLU A 128 42.26 11.10 -16.94
C GLU A 128 41.16 10.06 -17.00
N ILE A 129 40.82 9.49 -15.88
CA ILE A 129 39.69 8.53 -15.73
C ILE A 129 38.93 8.77 -14.44
N VAL A 130 37.63 8.53 -14.48
CA VAL A 130 36.79 8.41 -13.30
C VAL A 130 36.24 6.96 -13.21
N ILE A 131 36.46 6.31 -12.07
CA ILE A 131 35.97 4.96 -11.82
C ILE A 131 35.21 4.99 -10.50
N GLY A 132 34.02 4.43 -10.46
CA GLY A 132 33.22 4.37 -9.22
C GLY A 132 31.90 3.64 -9.34
N SER A 133 30.91 4.13 -8.60
CA SER A 133 29.57 3.54 -8.54
C SER A 133 28.54 4.23 -9.44
N SER A 134 28.82 5.44 -9.94
CA SER A 134 27.86 6.25 -10.73
C SER A 134 27.58 5.69 -12.11
N ASN A 135 26.34 5.35 -12.39
CA ASN A 135 25.85 5.10 -13.73
C ASN A 135 25.69 6.41 -14.54
N PHE A 136 25.61 6.31 -15.85
CA PHE A 136 25.35 7.44 -16.74
C PHE A 136 23.84 7.74 -16.79
N THR A 137 23.29 8.06 -15.62
CA THR A 137 21.89 8.45 -15.39
C THR A 137 21.85 9.80 -14.67
N ALA A 138 20.76 10.55 -14.81
CA ALA A 138 20.62 11.86 -14.16
C ALA A 138 20.88 11.78 -12.65
N ALA A 139 20.28 10.80 -11.97
CA ALA A 139 20.49 10.58 -10.53
C ALA A 139 21.93 10.18 -10.20
N GLY A 140 22.55 9.29 -11.00
CA GLY A 140 23.95 8.87 -10.84
C GLY A 140 24.94 10.01 -11.03
N LEU A 141 24.62 10.99 -11.88
CA LEU A 141 25.46 12.16 -12.14
C LEU A 141 25.26 13.31 -11.13
N THR A 142 24.12 13.35 -10.39
CA THR A 142 23.76 14.56 -9.64
C THR A 142 23.35 14.35 -8.18
N THR A 143 22.48 13.37 -7.88
CA THR A 143 21.75 13.28 -6.60
C THR A 143 22.04 12.04 -5.77
N ASN A 144 22.36 10.90 -6.41
CA ASN A 144 22.66 9.68 -5.66
C ASN A 144 23.94 9.84 -4.83
N ASN A 145 23.97 9.24 -3.66
CA ASN A 145 25.16 9.12 -2.84
C ASN A 145 26.12 8.11 -3.50
N GLU A 146 27.00 8.61 -4.34
CA GLU A 146 27.93 7.82 -5.13
C GLU A 146 29.36 8.01 -4.62
N LEU A 147 30.24 7.08 -4.96
CA LEU A 147 31.66 7.22 -4.66
C LEU A 147 32.50 6.95 -5.91
N ASN A 148 33.10 7.99 -6.44
CA ASN A 148 33.93 7.91 -7.62
C ASN A 148 35.34 8.42 -7.31
N SER A 149 36.35 7.77 -7.91
CA SER A 149 37.77 8.13 -7.79
C SER A 149 38.30 8.60 -9.12
N VAL A 150 38.96 9.75 -9.12
CA VAL A 150 39.65 10.29 -10.27
C VAL A 150 41.06 9.68 -10.35
N GLY A 151 41.48 9.25 -11.52
CA GLY A 151 42.76 8.64 -11.76
C GLY A 151 43.56 9.28 -12.90
N PRO A 152 44.90 9.21 -12.87
CA PRO A 152 45.79 9.84 -13.86
C PRO A 152 45.81 9.11 -15.21
N ALA A 153 46.39 9.72 -16.23
CA ALA A 153 46.57 9.20 -17.59
C ALA A 153 47.10 7.76 -17.68
N SER A 154 47.99 7.36 -16.77
CA SER A 154 48.54 5.99 -16.76
C SER A 154 47.44 4.96 -16.40
N LYS A 155 46.55 5.32 -15.49
CA LYS A 155 45.39 4.48 -15.09
C LYS A 155 44.34 4.51 -16.21
N ALA A 156 44.10 5.66 -16.84
CA ALA A 156 43.17 5.79 -17.95
C ALA A 156 43.56 4.86 -19.11
N ARG A 157 44.85 4.94 -19.57
CA ARG A 157 45.36 4.07 -20.62
C ARG A 157 45.30 2.59 -20.28
N TYR A 158 45.74 2.22 -19.07
CA TYR A 158 45.68 0.82 -18.63
C TYR A 158 44.23 0.29 -18.61
N THR A 159 43.30 1.08 -18.08
CA THR A 159 41.87 0.66 -18.02
C THR A 159 41.25 0.59 -19.41
N ARG A 160 41.59 1.52 -20.31
CA ARG A 160 41.13 1.47 -21.70
C ARG A 160 41.69 0.24 -22.41
N ASP A 161 43.01 0.10 -22.47
CA ASP A 161 43.69 -0.90 -23.30
C ASP A 161 43.46 -2.34 -22.80
N GLU A 162 43.45 -2.56 -21.47
CA GLU A 162 43.42 -3.91 -20.90
C GLU A 162 41.99 -4.33 -20.43
N TRP A 163 41.13 -3.36 -20.16
CA TRP A 163 39.80 -3.67 -19.64
C TRP A 163 38.68 -3.25 -20.61
N PHE A 164 38.63 -1.97 -21.02
CA PHE A 164 37.52 -1.47 -21.85
C PHE A 164 37.55 -2.13 -23.24
N GLU A 165 38.69 -2.14 -23.95
CA GLU A 165 38.83 -2.73 -25.29
C GLU A 165 38.47 -4.21 -25.28
N LYS A 166 38.83 -4.96 -24.24
CA LYS A 166 38.47 -6.36 -24.10
C LYS A 166 36.95 -6.61 -24.16
N PHE A 167 36.15 -5.81 -23.46
CA PHE A 167 34.70 -5.93 -23.47
C PHE A 167 34.09 -5.26 -24.71
N TRP A 168 34.69 -4.20 -25.18
CA TRP A 168 34.28 -3.51 -26.39
C TRP A 168 34.34 -4.42 -27.63
N ASP A 169 35.40 -5.18 -27.78
CA ASP A 169 35.59 -6.12 -28.91
C ASP A 169 34.60 -7.28 -28.87
N LEU A 170 34.16 -7.67 -27.69
CA LEU A 170 33.17 -8.73 -27.51
C LEU A 170 31.73 -8.21 -27.56
N ALA A 171 31.52 -6.91 -27.43
CA ALA A 171 30.20 -6.30 -27.42
C ALA A 171 29.64 -6.12 -28.83
N ARG A 172 28.36 -6.33 -29.00
CA ARG A 172 27.69 -6.08 -30.29
C ARG A 172 27.28 -4.62 -30.46
N SER A 173 27.24 -4.17 -31.72
CA SER A 173 26.73 -2.83 -32.05
C SER A 173 25.25 -2.69 -31.60
N PHE A 174 24.88 -1.51 -31.14
CA PHE A 174 23.55 -1.20 -30.67
C PHE A 174 23.04 0.18 -31.16
N ASN A 175 23.82 0.92 -31.98
CA ASN A 175 23.40 2.24 -32.47
C ASN A 175 22.07 2.18 -33.22
N ASP A 176 21.97 1.31 -34.22
CA ASP A 176 20.80 1.25 -35.10
C ASP A 176 19.52 0.85 -34.29
N GLU A 177 19.67 -0.15 -33.41
CA GLU A 177 18.57 -0.57 -32.53
C GLU A 177 18.15 0.56 -31.57
N LEU A 178 19.11 1.32 -31.03
CA LEU A 178 18.80 2.41 -30.10
C LEU A 178 18.11 3.57 -30.84
N ILE A 179 18.55 3.89 -32.07
CA ILE A 179 17.91 4.91 -32.91
C ILE A 179 16.47 4.46 -33.25
N GLU A 180 16.27 3.21 -33.68
CA GLU A 180 14.96 2.66 -34.00
C GLU A 180 14.01 2.75 -32.80
N LEU A 181 14.47 2.37 -31.59
CA LEU A 181 13.72 2.50 -30.34
C LEU A 181 13.28 3.94 -30.03
N LEU A 182 14.18 4.90 -30.25
CA LEU A 182 13.88 6.30 -30.01
C LEU A 182 12.91 6.86 -31.06
N ASP A 183 13.07 6.48 -32.34
CA ASP A 183 12.22 6.89 -33.44
C ASP A 183 10.80 6.27 -33.35
N GLU A 184 10.67 5.03 -32.90
CA GLU A 184 9.39 4.37 -32.68
C GLU A 184 8.68 4.85 -31.40
N SER A 185 9.39 5.58 -30.53
CA SER A 185 8.83 6.11 -29.30
C SER A 185 7.81 7.24 -29.56
N ARG A 186 7.07 7.60 -28.53
CA ARG A 186 6.12 8.75 -28.58
C ARG A 186 6.79 10.11 -28.84
N PHE A 187 8.10 10.19 -28.82
CA PHE A 187 8.91 11.37 -29.13
C PHE A 187 9.59 11.25 -30.50
N GLY A 188 9.33 10.18 -31.25
CA GLY A 188 9.92 9.95 -32.56
C GLY A 188 9.56 11.04 -33.61
N THR A 189 10.36 11.06 -34.70
CA THR A 189 10.30 12.13 -35.70
C THR A 189 9.23 11.94 -36.76
N GLU A 190 8.42 10.85 -36.73
CA GLU A 190 7.31 10.64 -37.67
C GLU A 190 6.24 11.71 -37.56
N GLU A 191 6.05 12.48 -38.64
CA GLU A 191 4.94 13.44 -38.75
C GLU A 191 3.60 12.72 -38.93
N TYR A 192 2.83 12.61 -37.85
CA TYR A 192 1.45 12.11 -37.90
C TYR A 192 0.48 13.20 -38.35
N SER A 193 -0.41 12.86 -39.29
CA SER A 193 -1.48 13.76 -39.67
C SER A 193 -2.44 14.02 -38.48
N PRO A 194 -3.11 15.17 -38.40
CA PRO A 194 -4.10 15.44 -37.35
C PRO A 194 -5.19 14.36 -37.23
N TYR A 195 -5.51 13.69 -38.32
CA TYR A 195 -6.46 12.57 -38.33
C TYR A 195 -5.88 11.30 -37.65
N GLN A 196 -4.61 10.98 -37.90
CA GLN A 196 -3.94 9.86 -37.25
C GLN A 196 -3.81 10.10 -35.75
N VAL A 197 -3.44 11.31 -35.32
CA VAL A 197 -3.40 11.71 -33.91
C VAL A 197 -4.78 11.60 -33.28
N PHE A 198 -5.84 12.06 -33.96
CA PHE A 198 -7.21 11.95 -33.49
C PHE A 198 -7.64 10.48 -33.36
N MET A 199 -7.37 9.65 -34.37
CA MET A 199 -7.72 8.23 -34.34
C MET A 199 -6.93 7.47 -33.27
N LYS A 200 -5.65 7.78 -33.08
CA LYS A 200 -4.85 7.22 -32.00
C LYS A 200 -5.38 7.62 -30.63
N THR A 201 -5.74 8.89 -30.47
CA THR A 201 -6.35 9.39 -29.22
C THR A 201 -7.68 8.69 -28.92
N LEU A 202 -8.55 8.52 -29.92
CA LEU A 202 -9.78 7.77 -29.77
C LEU A 202 -9.53 6.29 -29.46
N TYR A 203 -8.56 5.68 -30.13
CA TYR A 203 -8.18 4.30 -29.87
C TYR A 203 -7.66 4.12 -28.44
N GLU A 204 -6.74 4.97 -27.98
CA GLU A 204 -6.21 4.90 -26.61
C GLU A 204 -7.31 5.20 -25.56
N TYR A 205 -8.22 6.12 -25.87
CA TYR A 205 -9.36 6.40 -24.98
C TYR A 205 -10.36 5.23 -24.89
N GLN A 206 -10.58 4.49 -25.98
CA GLN A 206 -11.52 3.37 -26.05
C GLN A 206 -10.84 2.00 -26.07
N LYS A 207 -9.53 1.92 -25.95
CA LYS A 207 -8.74 0.70 -26.07
C LYS A 207 -9.22 -0.40 -25.11
N ASP A 208 -9.51 -0.03 -23.87
CA ASP A 208 -10.02 -0.96 -22.88
C ASP A 208 -11.40 -1.52 -23.24
N ASP A 209 -12.26 -0.69 -23.87
CA ASP A 209 -13.57 -1.10 -24.34
C ASP A 209 -13.50 -1.95 -25.64
N LEU A 210 -12.60 -1.61 -26.57
CA LEU A 210 -12.39 -2.32 -27.82
C LEU A 210 -11.71 -3.68 -27.65
N THR A 211 -10.74 -3.79 -26.73
CA THR A 211 -10.09 -5.07 -26.40
C THR A 211 -11.03 -6.01 -25.63
N GLN A 212 -12.03 -5.47 -24.94
CA GLN A 212 -13.05 -6.24 -24.24
C GLN A 212 -13.95 -7.04 -25.17
N ASP A 213 -14.30 -6.51 -26.34
CA ASP A 213 -15.13 -7.22 -27.31
C ASP A 213 -14.39 -8.39 -27.99
N LEU A 214 -13.06 -8.32 -28.10
CA LEU A 214 -12.24 -9.41 -28.68
C LEU A 214 -12.02 -10.58 -27.74
N GLY A 215 -12.14 -10.39 -26.41
CA GLY A 215 -11.98 -11.43 -25.41
C GLY A 215 -13.27 -12.09 -24.92
N SER A 216 -14.43 -11.66 -25.40
CA SER A 216 -15.74 -12.18 -24.95
C SER A 216 -16.04 -13.60 -25.38
N ASP A 217 -15.44 -14.08 -26.48
CA ASP A 217 -15.68 -15.42 -27.04
C ASP A 217 -14.93 -16.55 -26.28
N GLU A 218 -13.93 -16.22 -25.45
CA GLU A 218 -13.16 -17.22 -24.69
C GLU A 218 -13.70 -17.45 -23.26
N ARG A 219 -14.65 -16.64 -22.80
CA ARG A 219 -15.23 -16.79 -21.45
C ARG A 219 -16.34 -17.84 -21.47
N GLY A 220 -16.27 -18.75 -20.51
CA GLY A 220 -17.34 -19.73 -20.30
C GLY A 220 -18.66 -19.06 -19.90
N LYS A 221 -19.80 -19.72 -20.20
CA LYS A 221 -21.09 -19.28 -19.67
C LYS A 221 -21.08 -19.37 -18.15
N SER A 222 -21.40 -18.28 -17.50
CA SER A 222 -21.58 -18.20 -16.05
C SER A 222 -23.02 -18.58 -15.67
N ASP A 223 -23.16 -19.25 -14.52
CA ASP A 223 -24.45 -19.47 -13.86
C ASP A 223 -24.79 -18.34 -12.90
N ILE A 224 -23.90 -17.32 -12.76
CA ILE A 224 -24.09 -16.15 -11.91
C ILE A 224 -24.76 -15.05 -12.73
N ASP A 225 -25.96 -14.64 -12.34
CA ASP A 225 -26.65 -13.50 -12.94
C ASP A 225 -25.98 -12.21 -12.45
N LEU A 226 -25.43 -11.47 -13.41
CA LEU A 226 -24.83 -10.16 -13.17
C LEU A 226 -25.64 -9.11 -13.92
N THR A 227 -25.80 -7.96 -13.28
CA THR A 227 -26.31 -6.77 -13.98
C THR A 227 -25.28 -6.31 -15.03
N GLU A 228 -25.75 -5.58 -16.07
CA GLU A 228 -24.90 -5.08 -17.15
C GLU A 228 -23.66 -4.34 -16.63
N PHE A 229 -23.83 -3.45 -15.64
CA PHE A 229 -22.71 -2.73 -15.06
C PHE A 229 -21.72 -3.64 -14.28
N GLN A 230 -22.19 -4.76 -13.69
CA GLN A 230 -21.32 -5.73 -13.03
C GLN A 230 -20.54 -6.55 -14.05
N GLU A 231 -21.15 -6.92 -15.19
CA GLU A 231 -20.44 -7.55 -16.30
C GLU A 231 -19.33 -6.65 -16.84
N ASP A 232 -19.60 -5.38 -17.03
CA ASP A 232 -18.59 -4.40 -17.45
C ASP A 232 -17.46 -4.27 -16.40
N ALA A 233 -17.81 -4.33 -15.11
CA ALA A 233 -16.78 -4.37 -14.07
C ALA A 233 -15.89 -5.60 -14.16
N VAL A 234 -16.49 -6.77 -14.35
CA VAL A 234 -15.74 -8.04 -14.51
C VAL A 234 -14.76 -7.93 -15.68
N LYS A 235 -15.20 -7.41 -16.83
CA LYS A 235 -14.34 -7.20 -18.00
C LYS A 235 -13.14 -6.30 -17.64
N ARG A 236 -13.40 -5.15 -17.03
CA ARG A 236 -12.37 -4.21 -16.61
C ARG A 236 -11.41 -4.78 -15.56
N VAL A 237 -11.90 -5.62 -14.64
CA VAL A 237 -11.07 -6.34 -13.67
C VAL A 237 -10.11 -7.29 -14.38
N PHE A 238 -10.58 -8.06 -15.37
CA PHE A 238 -9.72 -8.93 -16.17
C PHE A 238 -8.61 -8.17 -16.87
N THR A 239 -8.94 -7.11 -17.60
CA THR A 239 -7.95 -6.30 -18.33
C THR A 239 -6.87 -5.74 -17.40
N ARG A 240 -7.25 -5.25 -16.20
CA ARG A 240 -6.30 -4.71 -15.22
C ARG A 240 -5.44 -5.81 -14.59
N MET A 241 -6.04 -6.96 -14.31
CA MET A 241 -5.28 -8.11 -13.80
C MET A 241 -4.23 -8.59 -14.80
N GLU A 242 -4.57 -8.66 -16.09
CA GLU A 242 -3.61 -9.04 -17.14
C GLU A 242 -2.48 -8.00 -17.26
N LYS A 243 -2.80 -6.71 -17.14
CA LYS A 243 -1.83 -5.62 -17.28
C LYS A 243 -0.92 -5.48 -16.05
N TYR A 244 -1.47 -5.61 -14.83
CA TYR A 244 -0.78 -5.25 -13.60
C TYR A 244 -0.62 -6.40 -12.59
N GLY A 245 -1.13 -7.59 -12.92
CA GLY A 245 -1.17 -8.72 -11.97
C GLY A 245 -2.25 -8.58 -10.90
N GLY A 246 -2.98 -7.47 -10.85
CA GLY A 246 -4.03 -7.26 -9.86
C GLY A 246 -4.99 -6.12 -10.20
N CYS A 247 -6.09 -6.05 -9.47
CA CYS A 247 -7.10 -5.00 -9.60
C CYS A 247 -7.78 -4.74 -8.25
N MET A 248 -8.22 -3.51 -8.03
CA MET A 248 -9.02 -3.12 -6.88
C MET A 248 -10.45 -2.79 -7.32
N VAL A 249 -11.45 -3.47 -6.76
CA VAL A 249 -12.87 -3.07 -6.91
C VAL A 249 -13.24 -2.17 -5.75
N ALA A 250 -13.36 -0.88 -6.06
CA ALA A 250 -13.62 0.20 -5.09
C ALA A 250 -15.00 0.85 -5.28
N ASP A 251 -15.96 0.06 -5.75
CA ASP A 251 -17.36 0.49 -5.93
C ASP A 251 -17.99 0.90 -4.61
N SER A 252 -18.94 1.82 -4.66
CA SER A 252 -19.76 2.21 -3.51
C SER A 252 -20.42 0.99 -2.83
N VAL A 253 -20.72 1.13 -1.54
CA VAL A 253 -21.42 0.07 -0.78
C VAL A 253 -22.75 -0.27 -1.44
N GLY A 254 -23.07 -1.57 -1.53
CA GLY A 254 -24.32 -2.06 -2.11
C GLY A 254 -24.35 -2.17 -3.64
N LEU A 255 -23.23 -2.01 -4.33
CA LEU A 255 -23.12 -2.22 -5.79
C LEU A 255 -22.66 -3.65 -6.16
N GLY A 256 -22.65 -4.58 -5.21
CA GLY A 256 -22.39 -5.99 -5.48
C GLY A 256 -20.93 -6.34 -5.74
N LYS A 257 -19.97 -5.75 -5.04
CA LYS A 257 -18.54 -6.13 -5.11
C LYS A 257 -18.31 -7.62 -4.94
N THR A 258 -19.07 -8.25 -4.06
CA THR A 258 -19.03 -9.71 -3.81
C THR A 258 -19.40 -10.50 -5.07
N TYR A 259 -20.39 -10.09 -5.83
CA TYR A 259 -20.80 -10.74 -7.08
C TYR A 259 -19.72 -10.66 -8.16
N ILE A 260 -19.05 -9.51 -8.28
CA ILE A 260 -17.91 -9.33 -9.18
C ILE A 260 -16.79 -10.32 -8.78
N ALA A 261 -16.46 -10.40 -7.50
CA ALA A 261 -15.44 -11.32 -7.01
C ALA A 261 -15.87 -12.79 -7.17
N LYS A 262 -17.14 -13.12 -6.89
CA LYS A 262 -17.72 -14.45 -7.10
C LYS A 262 -17.56 -14.89 -8.56
N ARG A 263 -17.86 -14.00 -9.51
CA ARG A 263 -17.66 -14.28 -10.95
C ARG A 263 -16.19 -14.51 -11.32
N MET A 264 -15.28 -13.74 -10.72
CA MET A 264 -13.83 -13.96 -10.91
C MET A 264 -13.40 -15.31 -10.32
N ILE A 265 -13.88 -15.67 -9.13
CA ILE A 265 -13.59 -16.97 -8.51
C ILE A 265 -14.16 -18.13 -9.34
N GLU A 266 -15.38 -18.01 -9.89
CA GLU A 266 -15.97 -18.97 -10.79
C GLU A 266 -15.11 -19.18 -12.05
N GLU A 267 -14.64 -18.10 -12.65
CA GLU A 267 -13.76 -18.14 -13.82
C GLU A 267 -12.49 -18.95 -13.55
N PHE A 268 -11.80 -18.64 -12.46
CA PHE A 268 -10.56 -19.33 -12.11
C PHE A 268 -10.84 -20.75 -11.59
N GLY A 269 -11.77 -20.93 -10.66
CA GLY A 269 -12.00 -22.18 -9.97
C GLY A 269 -12.75 -23.23 -10.80
N SER A 270 -13.84 -22.83 -11.45
CA SER A 270 -14.69 -23.74 -12.22
C SER A 270 -14.23 -23.87 -13.67
N MET A 271 -14.04 -22.75 -14.37
CA MET A 271 -13.79 -22.75 -15.81
C MET A 271 -12.34 -23.06 -16.15
N ARG A 272 -11.39 -22.36 -15.51
CA ARG A 272 -9.94 -22.60 -15.72
C ARG A 272 -9.37 -23.73 -14.86
N LYS A 273 -10.14 -24.25 -13.89
CA LYS A 273 -9.74 -25.31 -12.94
C LYS A 273 -8.45 -24.97 -12.19
N LYS A 274 -8.31 -23.71 -11.79
CA LYS A 274 -7.19 -23.17 -11.06
C LYS A 274 -7.54 -23.00 -9.57
N ASN A 275 -6.55 -23.03 -8.71
CA ASN A 275 -6.75 -22.79 -7.28
C ASN A 275 -6.90 -21.31 -6.98
N TYR A 276 -7.69 -21.00 -5.97
CA TYR A 276 -7.88 -19.63 -5.47
C TYR A 276 -7.86 -19.62 -3.94
N LEU A 277 -7.68 -18.44 -3.38
CA LEU A 277 -7.72 -18.17 -1.95
C LEU A 277 -8.54 -16.90 -1.69
N ILE A 278 -9.48 -16.97 -0.75
CA ILE A 278 -10.25 -15.82 -0.28
C ILE A 278 -9.70 -15.41 1.08
N VAL A 279 -9.32 -14.14 1.24
CA VAL A 279 -8.89 -13.53 2.50
C VAL A 279 -9.97 -12.55 2.94
N SER A 280 -10.72 -12.88 3.99
CA SER A 280 -11.86 -12.08 4.45
C SER A 280 -11.82 -11.83 5.96
N PRO A 281 -12.49 -10.79 6.49
CA PRO A 281 -12.74 -10.69 7.93
C PRO A 281 -13.48 -11.92 8.46
N ALA A 282 -13.21 -12.33 9.70
CA ALA A 282 -13.88 -13.48 10.32
C ALA A 282 -15.41 -13.32 10.36
N SER A 283 -15.91 -12.10 10.50
CA SER A 283 -17.36 -11.79 10.47
C SER A 283 -18.02 -12.10 9.11
N LEU A 284 -17.26 -12.15 8.03
CA LEU A 284 -17.75 -12.42 6.67
C LEU A 284 -17.47 -13.86 6.20
N GLU A 285 -16.81 -14.69 7.02
CA GLU A 285 -16.51 -16.10 6.69
C GLU A 285 -17.76 -16.89 6.34
N GLY A 286 -18.84 -16.73 7.13
CA GLY A 286 -20.13 -17.39 6.87
C GLY A 286 -20.74 -17.01 5.53
N MET A 287 -20.74 -15.72 5.20
CA MET A 287 -21.23 -15.20 3.92
C MET A 287 -20.44 -15.81 2.76
N TRP A 288 -19.13 -15.75 2.80
CA TRP A 288 -18.28 -16.32 1.73
C TRP A 288 -18.44 -17.83 1.60
N THR A 289 -18.66 -18.53 2.72
CA THR A 289 -18.98 -19.97 2.70
C THR A 289 -20.26 -20.26 1.92
N GLU A 290 -21.32 -19.48 2.13
CA GLU A 290 -22.59 -19.61 1.41
C GLU A 290 -22.43 -19.27 -0.06
N GLU A 291 -21.74 -18.18 -0.40
CA GLU A 291 -21.48 -17.76 -1.78
C GLU A 291 -20.67 -18.83 -2.58
N MET A 292 -19.71 -19.49 -1.93
CA MET A 292 -18.96 -20.57 -2.59
C MET A 292 -19.78 -21.84 -2.79
N LYS A 293 -20.66 -22.18 -1.86
CA LYS A 293 -21.58 -23.31 -2.01
C LYS A 293 -22.56 -23.11 -3.14
N ASP A 294 -23.06 -21.91 -3.30
CA ASP A 294 -24.00 -21.52 -4.35
C ASP A 294 -23.44 -21.83 -5.76
N ILE A 295 -22.15 -21.59 -5.97
CA ILE A 295 -21.46 -21.89 -7.24
C ILE A 295 -20.72 -23.26 -7.24
N ASN A 296 -21.01 -24.13 -6.28
CA ASN A 296 -20.41 -25.47 -6.13
C ASN A 296 -18.87 -25.47 -6.10
N LEU A 297 -18.25 -24.49 -5.48
CA LEU A 297 -16.81 -24.38 -5.30
C LEU A 297 -16.38 -24.63 -3.84
N SER A 298 -15.09 -24.93 -3.65
CA SER A 298 -14.50 -25.17 -2.34
C SER A 298 -14.45 -23.90 -1.50
N GLU A 299 -14.59 -24.03 -0.18
CA GLU A 299 -14.48 -22.94 0.78
C GLU A 299 -13.00 -22.65 1.08
N ASN A 300 -12.26 -22.08 0.12
CA ASN A 300 -10.85 -21.75 0.28
C ASN A 300 -10.68 -20.40 0.98
N ILE A 301 -11.15 -20.31 2.23
CA ILE A 301 -11.21 -19.06 3.01
C ILE A 301 -10.13 -19.03 4.09
N LEU A 302 -9.41 -17.93 4.16
CA LEU A 302 -8.44 -17.59 5.20
C LEU A 302 -8.88 -16.30 5.86
N THR A 303 -9.17 -16.34 7.16
CA THR A 303 -9.59 -15.12 7.85
C THR A 303 -8.43 -14.13 8.03
N GLN A 304 -8.70 -12.84 7.99
CA GLN A 304 -7.69 -11.78 8.19
C GLN A 304 -7.02 -11.88 9.57
N GLU A 305 -7.75 -12.34 10.58
CA GLU A 305 -7.24 -12.63 11.92
C GLU A 305 -6.25 -13.79 11.91
N ALA A 306 -6.51 -14.80 11.07
CA ALA A 306 -5.59 -15.91 10.87
C ALA A 306 -4.32 -15.46 10.13
N VAL A 307 -4.45 -14.58 9.14
CA VAL A 307 -3.28 -13.96 8.48
C VAL A 307 -2.39 -13.27 9.51
N ALA A 308 -2.97 -12.58 10.49
CA ALA A 308 -2.20 -11.89 11.52
C ALA A 308 -1.43 -12.80 12.48
N ARG A 309 -1.90 -14.05 12.71
CA ARG A 309 -1.43 -14.89 13.82
C ARG A 309 -0.83 -16.25 13.43
N ASP A 310 -1.54 -17.04 12.63
CA ASP A 310 -1.24 -18.46 12.31
C ASP A 310 -1.57 -18.77 10.84
N TRP A 311 -1.02 -17.97 9.94
CA TRP A 311 -1.38 -18.02 8.53
C TRP A 311 -0.86 -19.28 7.82
N GLU A 312 0.36 -19.75 8.10
CA GLU A 312 1.00 -20.87 7.36
C GLU A 312 0.13 -22.11 7.38
N ARG A 313 -0.16 -22.60 8.56
CA ARG A 313 -0.99 -23.79 8.73
C ARG A 313 -2.41 -23.62 8.22
N LYS A 314 -3.01 -22.42 8.42
CA LYS A 314 -4.40 -22.18 8.01
C LYS A 314 -4.53 -21.94 6.52
N ALA A 315 -3.59 -21.27 5.87
CA ALA A 315 -3.56 -21.09 4.41
C ALA A 315 -3.39 -22.44 3.69
N GLU A 316 -2.46 -23.28 4.15
CA GLU A 316 -2.31 -24.65 3.62
C GLU A 316 -3.58 -25.48 3.79
N LYS A 317 -4.24 -25.38 4.95
CA LYS A 317 -5.51 -26.06 5.19
C LYS A 317 -6.63 -25.54 4.27
N ALA A 318 -6.77 -24.21 4.14
CA ALA A 318 -7.79 -23.59 3.30
C ALA A 318 -7.64 -23.98 1.83
N THR A 319 -6.42 -24.13 1.34
CA THR A 319 -6.13 -24.53 -0.05
C THR A 319 -5.97 -26.05 -0.26
N GLY A 320 -6.29 -26.84 0.78
CA GLY A 320 -6.15 -28.31 0.72
C GLY A 320 -4.72 -28.81 0.51
N GLY A 321 -3.71 -28.05 0.94
CA GLY A 321 -2.28 -28.33 0.75
C GLY A 321 -1.70 -27.84 -0.59
N ASN A 322 -2.45 -27.05 -1.35
CA ASN A 322 -2.07 -26.55 -2.67
C ASN A 322 -1.85 -25.03 -2.68
N LEU A 323 -1.35 -24.45 -1.60
CA LEU A 323 -1.13 -23.01 -1.51
C LEU A 323 -0.20 -22.48 -2.63
N LYS A 324 0.77 -23.29 -3.04
CA LYS A 324 1.72 -22.91 -4.10
C LYS A 324 1.07 -22.74 -5.47
N ASP A 325 -0.03 -23.46 -5.73
CA ASP A 325 -0.70 -23.52 -7.02
C ASP A 325 -1.90 -22.55 -7.08
N VAL A 326 -2.00 -21.62 -6.13
CA VAL A 326 -3.04 -20.59 -6.12
C VAL A 326 -2.76 -19.57 -7.23
N GLU A 327 -3.75 -19.32 -8.08
CA GLU A 327 -3.63 -18.36 -9.19
C GLU A 327 -4.48 -17.09 -9.00
N LEU A 328 -5.45 -17.11 -8.09
CA LEU A 328 -6.24 -15.94 -7.73
C LEU A 328 -6.29 -15.79 -6.22
N VAL A 329 -5.97 -14.61 -5.73
CA VAL A 329 -6.18 -14.24 -4.32
C VAL A 329 -7.17 -13.08 -4.27
N VAL A 330 -8.33 -13.32 -3.66
CA VAL A 330 -9.33 -12.28 -3.39
C VAL A 330 -9.17 -11.81 -1.95
N VAL A 331 -9.01 -10.51 -1.74
CA VAL A 331 -8.89 -9.91 -0.41
C VAL A 331 -10.05 -8.96 -0.19
N ASP A 332 -11.01 -9.42 0.61
CA ASP A 332 -12.16 -8.61 0.97
C ASP A 332 -11.81 -7.64 2.12
N GLU A 333 -12.44 -6.47 2.14
CA GLU A 333 -12.12 -5.37 3.04
C GLU A 333 -10.62 -5.07 3.11
N SER A 334 -9.99 -4.93 1.92
CA SER A 334 -8.54 -4.79 1.75
C SER A 334 -7.96 -3.57 2.48
N HIS A 335 -8.77 -2.56 2.81
CA HIS A 335 -8.35 -1.41 3.61
C HIS A 335 -7.80 -1.80 5.00
N ASN A 336 -8.06 -3.01 5.50
CA ASN A 336 -7.47 -3.53 6.72
C ASN A 336 -5.96 -3.82 6.59
N PHE A 337 -5.43 -3.86 5.37
CA PHE A 337 -4.01 -4.08 5.06
C PHE A 337 -3.25 -2.80 4.73
N ARG A 338 -3.70 -1.66 5.20
CA ARG A 338 -3.09 -0.33 4.97
C ARG A 338 -1.83 -0.04 5.78
N ASN A 339 -1.54 -0.80 6.83
CA ASN A 339 -0.40 -0.55 7.71
C ASN A 339 0.75 -1.54 7.46
N PRO A 340 1.86 -1.13 6.82
CA PRO A 340 2.99 -2.00 6.48
C PRO A 340 3.77 -2.53 7.69
N LYS A 341 3.56 -1.95 8.87
CA LYS A 341 4.20 -2.38 10.13
C LYS A 341 3.37 -3.41 10.90
N SER A 342 2.21 -3.81 10.38
CA SER A 342 1.37 -4.82 11.01
C SER A 342 1.76 -6.22 10.53
N ASN A 343 1.72 -7.20 11.44
CA ASN A 343 1.93 -8.61 11.08
C ASN A 343 0.97 -9.05 9.96
N ARG A 344 -0.24 -8.52 9.93
CA ARG A 344 -1.25 -8.81 8.90
C ARG A 344 -0.75 -8.44 7.51
N TRP A 345 -0.17 -7.27 7.37
CA TRP A 345 0.38 -6.79 6.09
C TRP A 345 1.61 -7.61 5.66
N GLU A 346 2.57 -7.79 6.57
CA GLU A 346 3.81 -8.54 6.33
C GLU A 346 3.52 -10.00 5.94
N HIS A 347 2.60 -10.65 6.64
CA HIS A 347 2.24 -12.02 6.35
C HIS A 347 1.48 -12.16 5.02
N LEU A 348 0.57 -11.24 4.69
CA LEU A 348 -0.08 -11.25 3.38
C LEU A 348 0.94 -11.02 2.25
N PHE A 349 1.89 -10.11 2.44
CA PHE A 349 2.99 -9.91 1.49
C PHE A 349 3.78 -11.21 1.28
N THR A 350 4.13 -11.91 2.36
CA THR A 350 4.83 -13.20 2.31
C THR A 350 3.99 -14.27 1.58
N ILE A 351 2.68 -14.33 1.82
CA ILE A 351 1.79 -15.25 1.12
C ILE A 351 1.83 -14.99 -0.39
N LEU A 352 1.61 -13.74 -0.80
CA LEU A 352 1.48 -13.34 -2.21
C LEU A 352 2.80 -13.49 -2.99
N ASN A 353 3.93 -13.13 -2.37
CA ASN A 353 5.20 -12.99 -3.10
C ASN A 353 6.20 -14.11 -2.89
N GLU A 354 6.07 -14.88 -1.79
CA GLU A 354 7.06 -15.91 -1.46
C GLU A 354 6.49 -17.33 -1.45
N LYS A 355 5.20 -17.50 -1.10
CA LYS A 355 4.63 -18.84 -0.88
C LYS A 355 3.80 -19.33 -2.04
N ILE A 356 3.12 -18.45 -2.74
CA ILE A 356 2.40 -18.79 -3.97
C ILE A 356 3.39 -18.70 -5.13
N LYS A 357 3.60 -19.83 -5.80
CA LYS A 357 4.50 -19.93 -6.96
C LYS A 357 3.80 -20.74 -8.04
N GLY A 358 2.90 -20.12 -8.78
CA GLY A 358 2.32 -20.70 -9.99
C GLY A 358 3.37 -20.96 -11.09
N GLU A 359 3.01 -21.64 -12.18
CA GLU A 359 3.92 -21.93 -13.31
C GLU A 359 4.46 -20.66 -13.99
N ASP A 360 3.67 -19.57 -13.99
CA ASP A 360 4.09 -18.22 -14.42
C ASP A 360 4.34 -17.27 -13.24
N ASN A 361 4.49 -17.85 -12.07
CA ASN A 361 5.09 -17.34 -10.84
C ASN A 361 4.32 -16.35 -9.97
N LYS A 362 3.12 -15.88 -10.32
CA LYS A 362 2.43 -14.87 -9.49
C LYS A 362 0.92 -15.08 -9.51
N PRO A 363 0.24 -14.99 -8.34
CA PRO A 363 -1.20 -15.01 -8.33
C PRO A 363 -1.73 -13.66 -8.82
N TYR A 364 -2.85 -13.69 -9.52
CA TYR A 364 -3.66 -12.50 -9.68
C TYR A 364 -4.25 -12.09 -8.33
N VAL A 365 -4.27 -10.77 -8.06
CA VAL A 365 -4.74 -10.22 -6.78
C VAL A 365 -5.97 -9.35 -7.01
N LEU A 366 -7.09 -9.69 -6.38
CA LEU A 366 -8.32 -8.89 -6.41
C LEU A 366 -8.59 -8.31 -5.03
N PHE A 367 -8.51 -6.99 -4.91
CA PHE A 367 -8.87 -6.27 -3.70
C PHE A 367 -10.30 -5.75 -3.78
N LEU A 368 -11.07 -5.98 -2.72
CA LEU A 368 -12.41 -5.43 -2.56
C LEU A 368 -12.40 -4.45 -1.39
N THR A 369 -12.84 -3.24 -1.62
CA THR A 369 -13.02 -2.23 -0.57
C THR A 369 -13.96 -1.13 -1.03
N ALA A 370 -14.74 -0.55 -0.11
CA ALA A 370 -15.51 0.65 -0.41
C ALA A 370 -14.70 1.94 -0.16
N THR A 371 -13.65 1.85 0.63
CA THR A 371 -12.87 2.99 1.14
C THR A 371 -11.37 2.73 1.03
N PRO A 372 -10.78 2.85 -0.17
CA PRO A 372 -9.35 2.60 -0.37
C PRO A 372 -8.44 3.59 0.41
N ILE A 373 -8.95 4.79 0.68
CA ILE A 373 -8.29 5.84 1.47
C ILE A 373 -9.17 6.16 2.67
N ASN A 374 -8.66 5.97 3.89
CA ASN A 374 -9.38 6.24 5.13
C ASN A 374 -8.80 7.46 5.87
N ASN A 375 -7.53 7.38 6.27
CA ASN A 375 -6.88 8.40 7.10
C ASN A 375 -5.83 9.20 6.32
N SER A 376 -5.20 8.58 5.34
CA SER A 376 -4.12 9.14 4.57
C SER A 376 -4.06 8.52 3.18
N VAL A 377 -3.51 9.24 2.21
CA VAL A 377 -3.24 8.70 0.86
C VAL A 377 -2.30 7.48 0.91
N TRP A 378 -1.47 7.39 1.94
CA TRP A 378 -0.60 6.24 2.18
C TRP A 378 -1.35 4.94 2.47
N ASP A 379 -2.60 5.01 2.90
CA ASP A 379 -3.46 3.83 3.07
C ASP A 379 -3.65 3.09 1.72
N LEU A 380 -3.83 3.84 0.64
CA LEU A 380 -3.89 3.29 -0.72
C LEU A 380 -2.50 2.80 -1.18
N TYR A 381 -1.46 3.60 -0.97
CA TYR A 381 -0.10 3.25 -1.37
C TYR A 381 0.31 1.86 -0.86
N TRP A 382 0.10 1.59 0.43
CA TRP A 382 0.49 0.31 1.01
C TRP A 382 -0.35 -0.87 0.56
N GLN A 383 -1.61 -0.65 0.19
CA GLN A 383 -2.43 -1.67 -0.48
C GLN A 383 -1.90 -1.95 -1.89
N LEU A 384 -1.55 -0.92 -2.65
CA LEU A 384 -0.94 -1.08 -3.97
C LEU A 384 0.41 -1.82 -3.90
N MET A 385 1.24 -1.54 -2.89
CA MET A 385 2.53 -2.24 -2.71
C MET A 385 2.38 -3.74 -2.42
N LEU A 386 1.27 -4.17 -1.81
CA LEU A 386 0.94 -5.60 -1.71
C LEU A 386 0.61 -6.22 -3.06
N MET A 387 -0.21 -5.54 -3.84
CA MET A 387 -0.69 -5.99 -5.15
C MET A 387 0.41 -5.97 -6.21
N LEU A 388 1.24 -4.94 -6.21
CA LEU A 388 2.28 -4.67 -7.20
C LEU A 388 3.68 -5.15 -6.75
N GLU A 389 3.78 -5.94 -5.68
CA GLU A 389 5.04 -6.52 -5.19
C GLU A 389 6.16 -5.50 -4.94
N HIS A 390 5.82 -4.37 -4.35
CA HIS A 390 6.74 -3.23 -4.18
C HIS A 390 7.26 -2.61 -5.48
N ASN A 391 6.68 -2.94 -6.63
CA ASN A 391 7.05 -2.31 -7.89
C ASN A 391 6.54 -0.86 -7.96
N ARG A 392 7.40 0.09 -7.62
CA ARG A 392 7.10 1.52 -7.63
C ARG A 392 6.96 2.09 -9.05
N ALA A 393 7.47 1.38 -10.05
CA ALA A 393 7.47 1.78 -11.45
C ALA A 393 6.34 1.10 -12.26
N ALA A 394 5.36 0.46 -11.60
CA ALA A 394 4.31 -0.31 -12.27
C ALA A 394 3.48 0.50 -13.29
N PHE A 395 3.41 1.81 -13.14
CA PHE A 395 2.63 2.71 -14.01
C PHE A 395 3.53 3.63 -14.86
N ILE A 396 4.73 3.17 -15.20
CA ILE A 396 5.67 3.98 -15.96
C ILE A 396 5.15 4.25 -17.39
N LYS A 397 4.46 3.28 -17.99
CA LYS A 397 3.83 3.42 -19.32
C LYS A 397 2.69 4.44 -19.33
N GLU A 398 2.12 4.70 -18.19
CA GLU A 398 1.09 5.72 -17.94
C GLU A 398 1.69 7.07 -17.50
N GLY A 399 3.02 7.20 -17.58
CA GLY A 399 3.73 8.43 -17.26
C GLY A 399 4.03 8.63 -15.76
N ILE A 400 3.79 7.64 -14.91
CA ILE A 400 4.07 7.69 -13.48
C ILE A 400 5.37 6.91 -13.20
N ARG A 401 6.50 7.62 -13.16
CA ARG A 401 7.84 7.04 -13.01
C ARG A 401 8.05 6.34 -11.66
N ASP A 402 7.51 6.91 -10.60
CA ASP A 402 7.68 6.42 -9.25
C ASP A 402 6.43 6.70 -8.42
N LEU A 403 5.75 5.63 -8.00
CA LEU A 403 4.55 5.74 -7.16
C LEU A 403 4.82 6.43 -5.83
N TYR A 404 5.95 6.17 -5.19
CA TYR A 404 6.26 6.78 -3.91
C TYR A 404 6.39 8.31 -4.02
N GLU A 405 7.12 8.79 -5.03
CA GLU A 405 7.25 10.23 -5.29
C GLU A 405 5.90 10.86 -5.67
N LYS A 406 5.07 10.15 -6.43
CA LYS A 406 3.71 10.62 -6.76
C LYS A 406 2.89 10.82 -5.51
N PHE A 407 2.85 9.83 -4.59
CA PHE A 407 2.11 9.90 -3.35
C PHE A 407 2.65 10.98 -2.39
N GLN A 408 3.97 11.18 -2.34
CA GLN A 408 4.59 12.25 -1.58
C GLN A 408 4.14 13.64 -2.09
N LYS A 409 4.16 13.86 -3.41
CA LYS A 409 3.67 15.11 -4.00
C LYS A 409 2.19 15.36 -3.71
N VAL A 410 1.37 14.32 -3.71
CA VAL A 410 -0.07 14.41 -3.39
C VAL A 410 -0.29 14.77 -1.92
N GLU A 411 0.47 14.17 -1.01
CA GLU A 411 0.42 14.50 0.42
C GLU A 411 0.84 15.95 0.67
N GLU A 412 1.93 16.41 0.05
CA GLU A 412 2.40 17.79 0.14
C GLU A 412 1.39 18.80 -0.42
N ALA A 413 0.70 18.45 -1.50
CA ALA A 413 -0.35 19.27 -2.11
C ALA A 413 -1.66 19.26 -1.30
N GLY A 414 -1.89 18.23 -0.49
CA GLY A 414 -3.14 18.03 0.27
C GLY A 414 -4.37 17.77 -0.60
N ASP A 415 -4.18 17.35 -1.85
CA ASP A 415 -5.23 17.09 -2.83
C ASP A 415 -5.21 15.63 -3.32
N PRO A 416 -6.03 14.74 -2.72
CA PRO A 416 -6.11 13.34 -3.15
C PRO A 416 -6.61 13.14 -4.59
N SER A 417 -7.25 14.14 -5.22
CA SER A 417 -7.74 14.03 -6.61
C SER A 417 -6.60 13.83 -7.63
N LEU A 418 -5.38 14.22 -7.25
CA LEU A 418 -4.18 13.99 -8.04
C LEU A 418 -3.77 12.50 -8.16
N LEU A 419 -4.47 11.58 -7.46
CA LEU A 419 -4.33 10.13 -7.60
C LEU A 419 -5.33 9.51 -8.57
N ASN A 420 -6.18 10.31 -9.23
CA ASN A 420 -7.19 9.77 -10.13
C ASN A 420 -6.58 9.00 -11.31
N ASP A 421 -5.41 9.40 -11.80
CA ASP A 421 -4.66 8.68 -12.82
C ASP A 421 -4.27 7.27 -12.34
N VAL A 422 -3.69 7.13 -11.15
CA VAL A 422 -3.37 5.83 -10.54
C VAL A 422 -4.63 4.99 -10.32
N LEU A 423 -5.67 5.59 -9.76
CA LEU A 423 -6.92 4.88 -9.46
C LEU A 423 -7.62 4.40 -10.73
N ASN A 424 -7.62 5.19 -11.80
CA ASN A 424 -8.24 4.79 -13.08
C ASN A 424 -7.52 3.58 -13.70
N GLU A 425 -6.21 3.47 -13.53
CA GLU A 425 -5.43 2.35 -14.07
C GLU A 425 -5.64 1.06 -13.28
N ILE A 426 -5.67 1.10 -11.96
CA ILE A 426 -5.62 -0.11 -11.12
C ILE A 426 -6.97 -0.48 -10.48
N SER A 427 -7.97 0.41 -10.54
CA SER A 427 -9.24 0.15 -9.86
C SER A 427 -10.46 0.29 -10.75
N VAL A 428 -11.48 -0.51 -10.45
CA VAL A 428 -12.86 -0.31 -10.91
C VAL A 428 -13.59 0.41 -9.79
N ARG A 429 -14.08 1.63 -10.08
CA ARG A 429 -14.74 2.48 -9.10
C ARG A 429 -15.95 3.16 -9.70
N ARG A 430 -17.12 2.89 -9.13
CA ARG A 430 -18.38 3.48 -9.58
C ARG A 430 -19.18 3.96 -8.37
N THR A 431 -19.91 5.03 -8.57
CA THR A 431 -20.88 5.56 -7.60
C THR A 431 -22.29 5.16 -8.01
N ARG A 432 -23.24 5.28 -7.08
CA ARG A 432 -24.67 5.05 -7.39
C ARG A 432 -25.16 6.03 -8.45
N GLU A 433 -24.73 7.29 -8.36
CA GLU A 433 -25.06 8.33 -9.37
C GLU A 433 -24.55 7.93 -10.75
N TYR A 434 -23.30 7.47 -10.85
CA TYR A 434 -22.74 6.98 -12.10
C TYR A 434 -23.57 5.83 -12.70
N ILE A 435 -24.04 4.88 -11.87
CA ILE A 435 -24.87 3.78 -12.35
C ILE A 435 -26.22 4.28 -12.85
N GLN A 436 -26.88 5.18 -12.11
CA GLN A 436 -28.15 5.77 -12.53
C GLN A 436 -28.07 6.55 -13.84
N GLU A 437 -26.94 7.24 -14.07
CA GLU A 437 -26.74 8.04 -15.29
C GLU A 437 -26.37 7.18 -16.50
N ASN A 438 -25.58 6.12 -16.32
CA ASN A 438 -25.04 5.35 -17.44
C ASN A 438 -25.74 4.01 -17.68
N TYR A 439 -26.48 3.49 -16.70
CA TYR A 439 -27.25 2.25 -16.77
C TYR A 439 -28.67 2.45 -16.23
N PRO A 440 -29.46 3.35 -16.83
CA PRO A 440 -30.79 3.70 -16.32
C PRO A 440 -31.79 2.55 -16.34
N ASP A 441 -31.59 1.58 -17.23
CA ASP A 441 -32.46 0.42 -17.40
C ASP A 441 -31.90 -0.85 -16.70
N ALA A 442 -30.91 -0.67 -15.79
CA ALA A 442 -30.32 -1.81 -15.07
C ALA A 442 -31.35 -2.54 -14.23
N SER A 443 -31.43 -3.84 -14.39
CA SER A 443 -32.33 -4.74 -13.68
C SER A 443 -31.56 -5.94 -13.12
N TYR A 444 -32.18 -6.67 -12.20
CA TYR A 444 -31.69 -7.94 -11.66
C TYR A 444 -32.88 -8.90 -11.46
N GLU A 445 -32.61 -10.21 -11.47
CA GLU A 445 -33.62 -11.20 -11.11
C GLU A 445 -33.71 -11.34 -9.59
N ASP A 446 -34.90 -11.27 -9.05
CA ASP A 446 -35.15 -11.51 -7.62
C ASP A 446 -35.20 -13.01 -7.27
N GLU A 447 -35.40 -13.33 -5.99
CA GLU A 447 -35.47 -14.74 -5.49
C GLU A 447 -36.58 -15.56 -6.14
N TYR A 448 -37.55 -14.93 -6.82
CA TYR A 448 -38.70 -15.55 -7.49
C TYR A 448 -38.48 -15.68 -9.00
N GLY A 449 -37.37 -15.12 -9.55
CA GLY A 449 -37.08 -15.11 -10.97
C GLY A 449 -37.82 -13.98 -11.72
N ASP A 450 -38.30 -12.98 -11.00
CA ASP A 450 -38.92 -11.80 -11.59
C ASP A 450 -37.85 -10.71 -11.82
N GLU A 451 -37.90 -10.07 -12.99
CA GLU A 451 -37.01 -8.97 -13.32
C GLU A 451 -37.42 -7.70 -12.57
N VAL A 452 -36.51 -7.18 -11.73
CA VAL A 452 -36.74 -5.99 -10.91
C VAL A 452 -35.78 -4.89 -11.33
N GLU A 453 -36.30 -3.70 -11.60
CA GLU A 453 -35.52 -2.50 -11.89
C GLU A 453 -34.65 -2.11 -10.68
N LEU A 454 -33.36 -1.81 -10.96
CA LEU A 454 -32.43 -1.34 -9.94
C LEU A 454 -32.75 0.11 -9.55
N ASN A 455 -33.35 0.29 -8.39
CA ASN A 455 -33.70 1.61 -7.88
C ASN A 455 -32.85 1.93 -6.62
N PHE A 456 -32.18 3.08 -6.62
CA PHE A 456 -31.48 3.58 -5.46
C PHE A 456 -32.35 4.61 -4.73
N PRO A 457 -32.73 4.36 -3.48
CA PRO A 457 -33.56 5.31 -2.73
C PRO A 457 -32.83 6.65 -2.52
N GLU A 458 -33.59 7.72 -2.51
CA GLU A 458 -33.11 9.05 -2.17
C GLU A 458 -32.61 9.06 -0.70
N ARG A 459 -31.40 9.57 -0.48
CA ARG A 459 -30.84 9.68 0.87
C ARG A 459 -31.39 10.94 1.53
N LYS A 460 -32.00 10.75 2.70
CA LYS A 460 -32.37 11.83 3.62
C LYS A 460 -31.56 11.69 4.89
N LEU A 461 -31.00 12.79 5.36
CA LEU A 461 -30.30 12.86 6.63
C LEU A 461 -31.21 13.60 7.62
N ASP A 462 -31.59 12.90 8.69
CA ASP A 462 -32.28 13.48 9.82
C ASP A 462 -31.43 13.26 11.09
N ASP A 463 -31.23 14.32 11.84
CA ASP A 463 -30.43 14.27 13.08
C ASP A 463 -31.34 14.04 14.27
N ILE A 464 -31.11 12.95 15.00
CA ILE A 464 -31.75 12.67 16.30
C ILE A 464 -30.91 13.34 17.38
N THR A 465 -31.51 14.27 18.10
CA THR A 465 -30.84 15.02 19.18
C THR A 465 -31.39 14.62 20.54
N TYR A 466 -30.51 14.41 21.50
CA TYR A 466 -30.84 14.14 22.91
C TYR A 466 -29.84 14.84 23.81
N ALA A 467 -30.23 15.11 25.07
CA ALA A 467 -29.33 15.68 26.05
C ALA A 467 -28.55 14.56 26.76
N LEU A 468 -27.23 14.54 26.59
CA LEU A 468 -26.37 13.51 27.16
C LEU A 468 -26.42 13.49 28.70
N ASP A 469 -26.56 14.67 29.30
CA ASP A 469 -26.69 14.81 30.75
C ASP A 469 -27.99 14.16 31.30
N ASP A 470 -29.08 14.19 30.52
CA ASP A 470 -30.33 13.52 30.89
C ASP A 470 -30.19 12.00 30.89
N SER A 471 -29.41 11.43 29.92
CA SER A 471 -29.09 9.98 29.92
C SER A 471 -28.28 9.57 31.14
N TYR A 472 -27.56 10.45 31.75
CA TYR A 472 -26.75 10.20 32.95
C TYR A 472 -27.36 10.83 34.22
N GLN A 473 -28.63 11.20 34.22
CA GLN A 473 -29.36 11.75 35.35
C GLN A 473 -28.67 12.95 36.02
N GLY A 474 -27.99 13.78 35.22
CA GLY A 474 -27.23 14.95 35.66
C GLY A 474 -25.80 14.67 36.10
N TYR A 475 -25.32 13.43 36.03
CA TYR A 475 -23.96 13.05 36.44
C TYR A 475 -22.91 13.14 35.33
N PHE A 476 -23.28 13.48 34.09
CA PHE A 476 -22.36 13.42 32.95
C PHE A 476 -21.10 14.28 33.13
N GLU A 477 -21.25 15.52 33.59
CA GLU A 477 -20.14 16.43 33.81
C GLU A 477 -19.24 15.97 34.97
N GLU A 478 -19.81 15.47 36.06
CA GLU A 478 -19.09 14.90 37.20
C GLU A 478 -18.30 13.65 36.80
N ILE A 479 -18.89 12.72 36.07
CA ILE A 479 -18.24 11.51 35.55
C ILE A 479 -17.08 11.92 34.62
N SER A 480 -17.30 12.86 33.70
CA SER A 480 -16.29 13.35 32.79
C SER A 480 -15.10 13.97 33.52
N THR A 481 -15.35 14.72 34.60
CA THR A 481 -14.32 15.33 35.46
C THR A 481 -13.53 14.26 36.20
N LYS A 482 -14.21 13.27 36.79
CA LYS A 482 -13.54 12.14 37.45
C LYS A 482 -12.61 11.38 36.51
N ILE A 483 -13.04 11.12 35.28
CA ILE A 483 -12.21 10.43 34.27
C ILE A 483 -10.98 11.26 33.91
N LYS A 484 -11.13 12.58 33.74
CA LYS A 484 -10.04 13.46 33.28
C LYS A 484 -9.06 13.89 34.37
N ASP A 485 -9.56 14.15 35.58
CA ASP A 485 -8.81 14.87 36.59
C ASP A 485 -8.51 14.01 37.84
N GLU A 486 -9.30 12.97 38.14
CA GLU A 486 -9.14 12.17 39.36
C GLU A 486 -8.44 10.83 39.14
N LEU A 487 -8.60 10.20 37.97
CA LEU A 487 -7.89 8.97 37.63
C LEU A 487 -6.40 9.21 37.48
N THR A 488 -5.60 8.43 38.20
CA THR A 488 -4.13 8.50 38.08
C THR A 488 -3.61 7.76 36.87
N MET A 489 -4.39 6.80 36.38
CA MET A 489 -4.01 5.87 35.31
C MET A 489 -2.69 5.15 35.62
N ALA A 490 -2.49 4.81 36.90
CA ALA A 490 -1.26 4.28 37.45
C ALA A 490 -0.77 3.06 36.69
N TYR A 491 -1.66 2.16 36.35
CA TYR A 491 -1.34 0.95 35.59
C TYR A 491 -0.73 1.27 34.21
N TYR A 492 -1.25 2.29 33.50
CA TYR A 492 -0.79 2.75 32.21
C TYR A 492 0.54 3.53 32.26
N ARG A 493 1.01 3.83 33.48
CA ARG A 493 2.20 4.61 33.76
C ARG A 493 3.22 3.85 34.60
N GLN A 494 3.17 2.51 34.60
CA GLN A 494 3.97 1.66 35.48
C GLN A 494 5.48 2.00 35.48
N LEU A 495 6.08 2.41 34.36
CA LEU A 495 7.48 2.85 34.30
C LEU A 495 7.75 4.18 35.03
N GLU A 496 6.73 4.96 35.37
CA GLU A 496 6.92 6.14 36.20
C GLU A 496 7.19 5.79 37.68
N TYR A 497 6.76 4.60 38.10
CA TYR A 497 7.01 4.10 39.45
C TYR A 497 8.34 3.35 39.58
N LYS A 498 9.05 3.08 38.48
CA LYS A 498 10.40 2.55 38.51
C LYS A 498 11.41 3.63 38.87
N ASP A 499 12.43 3.30 39.67
CA ASP A 499 13.46 4.26 40.03
C ASP A 499 14.22 4.75 38.80
N LYS A 500 14.36 6.07 38.65
CA LYS A 500 14.99 6.70 37.48
C LYS A 500 16.43 6.25 37.22
N LYS A 501 17.11 5.76 38.22
CA LYS A 501 18.49 5.24 38.11
C LYS A 501 18.56 3.86 37.49
N GLU A 502 17.45 3.15 37.44
CA GLU A 502 17.30 1.78 36.94
C GLU A 502 16.65 1.70 35.56
N LEU A 503 16.27 2.87 34.96
CA LEU A 503 15.67 2.92 33.62
C LEU A 503 16.74 2.80 32.54
N THR A 504 16.52 1.89 31.61
CA THR A 504 17.28 1.79 30.35
C THR A 504 16.88 2.89 29.37
N GLN A 505 17.68 3.12 28.30
CA GLN A 505 17.32 4.08 27.24
C GLN A 505 16.02 3.71 26.52
N ASP A 506 15.76 2.42 26.34
CA ASP A 506 14.54 1.92 25.72
C ASP A 506 13.32 2.16 26.61
N GLU A 507 13.46 1.98 27.93
CA GLU A 507 12.39 2.26 28.90
C GLU A 507 12.09 3.75 29.04
N GLU A 508 13.08 4.65 28.85
CA GLU A 508 12.83 6.09 28.79
C GLU A 508 12.01 6.50 27.58
N LEU A 509 12.29 5.93 26.40
CA LEU A 509 11.50 6.14 25.20
C LEU A 509 10.06 5.61 25.37
N GLU A 510 9.92 4.47 26.02
CA GLU A 510 8.64 3.81 26.26
C GLU A 510 7.78 4.58 27.28
N ARG A 511 8.40 5.16 28.32
CA ARG A 511 7.72 6.06 29.24
C ARG A 511 7.07 7.25 28.55
N GLY A 512 7.72 7.81 27.51
CA GLY A 512 7.15 8.83 26.66
C GLY A 512 5.92 8.38 25.88
N ARG A 513 5.94 7.15 25.38
CA ARG A 513 4.81 6.51 24.67
C ARG A 513 3.63 6.20 25.60
N MET A 514 3.90 5.78 26.83
CA MET A 514 2.88 5.49 27.84
C MET A 514 2.02 6.73 28.18
N LYS A 515 2.61 7.93 28.24
CA LYS A 515 1.86 9.18 28.40
C LYS A 515 0.90 9.45 27.25
N GLY A 516 1.30 9.15 26.01
CA GLY A 516 0.40 9.25 24.85
C GLY A 516 -0.76 8.28 24.93
N MET A 517 -0.53 7.07 25.47
CA MET A 517 -1.55 6.03 25.61
C MET A 517 -2.59 6.36 26.68
N GLN A 518 -2.22 7.05 27.76
CA GLN A 518 -3.17 7.56 28.76
C GLN A 518 -4.26 8.41 28.09
N GLY A 519 -3.86 9.40 27.28
CA GLY A 519 -4.85 10.24 26.58
C GLY A 519 -5.74 9.49 25.58
N ILE A 520 -5.23 8.41 24.98
CA ILE A 520 -6.04 7.53 24.13
C ILE A 520 -7.08 6.80 24.97
N PHE A 521 -6.68 6.27 26.11
CA PHE A 521 -7.59 5.54 27.01
C PHE A 521 -8.71 6.43 27.57
N GLU A 522 -8.37 7.64 28.07
CA GLU A 522 -9.35 8.63 28.51
C GLU A 522 -10.37 8.93 27.39
N LYS A 523 -9.87 9.10 26.16
CA LYS A 523 -10.72 9.34 24.99
C LYS A 523 -11.62 8.15 24.65
N LEU A 524 -11.12 6.91 24.82
CA LEU A 524 -11.92 5.71 24.61
C LEU A 524 -13.02 5.57 25.66
N LEU A 525 -12.72 5.82 26.95
CA LEU A 525 -13.74 5.83 28.01
C LEU A 525 -14.83 6.87 27.75
N LEU A 526 -14.45 8.09 27.33
CA LEU A 526 -15.41 9.13 26.98
C LEU A 526 -16.27 8.75 25.77
N LYS A 527 -15.71 8.07 24.78
CA LYS A 527 -16.48 7.53 23.65
C LYS A 527 -17.47 6.44 24.08
N ARG A 528 -17.11 5.60 25.04
CA ARG A 528 -18.02 4.62 25.62
C ARG A 528 -19.15 5.31 26.40
N LEU A 529 -18.83 6.34 27.17
CA LEU A 529 -19.77 7.19 27.86
C LEU A 529 -20.79 7.83 26.89
N GLU A 530 -20.33 8.32 25.73
CA GLU A 530 -21.18 8.88 24.67
C GLU A 530 -22.02 7.81 23.94
N SER A 531 -21.56 6.56 23.91
CA SER A 531 -22.22 5.50 23.15
C SER A 531 -23.51 5.01 23.83
N SER A 532 -23.42 4.51 25.06
CA SER A 532 -24.58 4.12 25.88
C SER A 532 -24.20 3.94 27.34
N VAL A 533 -25.15 4.09 28.25
CA VAL A 533 -24.97 3.78 29.68
C VAL A 533 -24.58 2.32 29.89
N GLY A 534 -25.16 1.39 29.12
CA GLY A 534 -24.82 -0.03 29.17
C GLY A 534 -23.38 -0.33 28.77
N ALA A 535 -22.92 0.19 27.63
CA ALA A 535 -21.56 0.00 27.17
C ALA A 535 -20.53 0.64 28.12
N PHE A 536 -20.85 1.80 28.67
CA PHE A 536 -20.00 2.46 29.65
C PHE A 536 -19.91 1.68 30.97
N ARG A 537 -21.04 1.17 31.48
CA ARG A 537 -21.12 0.33 32.69
C ARG A 537 -20.27 -0.93 32.56
N ASN A 538 -20.38 -1.65 31.44
CA ASN A 538 -19.58 -2.85 31.16
C ASN A 538 -18.08 -2.53 31.17
N SER A 539 -17.71 -1.38 30.61
CA SER A 539 -16.31 -0.94 30.62
C SER A 539 -15.80 -0.62 32.03
N ILE A 540 -16.61 0.05 32.85
CA ILE A 540 -16.25 0.37 34.24
C ILE A 540 -16.07 -0.92 35.04
N ASP A 541 -17.00 -1.89 34.91
CA ASP A 541 -16.90 -3.19 35.58
C ASP A 541 -15.63 -3.95 35.16
N SER A 542 -15.38 -4.04 33.87
CA SER A 542 -14.16 -4.69 33.33
C SER A 542 -12.88 -4.03 33.85
N HIS A 543 -12.87 -2.68 33.97
CA HIS A 543 -11.70 -1.98 34.50
C HIS A 543 -11.51 -2.19 36.00
N ILE A 544 -12.57 -2.19 36.79
CA ILE A 544 -12.48 -2.50 38.22
C ILE A 544 -11.89 -3.90 38.43
N ASP A 545 -12.40 -4.91 37.72
CA ASP A 545 -11.92 -6.27 37.81
C ASP A 545 -10.46 -6.39 37.38
N PHE A 546 -10.10 -5.74 36.27
CA PHE A 546 -8.74 -5.72 35.76
C PHE A 546 -7.76 -5.09 36.75
N LEU A 547 -8.10 -3.93 37.33
CA LEU A 547 -7.21 -3.26 38.29
C LEU A 547 -7.10 -4.05 39.59
N GLN A 548 -8.15 -4.74 40.03
CA GLN A 548 -8.10 -5.64 41.19
C GLN A 548 -7.18 -6.84 40.96
N GLN A 549 -7.23 -7.44 39.78
CA GLN A 549 -6.32 -8.52 39.37
C GLN A 549 -4.88 -8.02 39.30
N THR A 550 -4.65 -6.87 38.65
CA THR A 550 -3.34 -6.24 38.56
C THR A 550 -2.73 -5.98 39.93
N LYS A 551 -3.54 -5.49 40.88
CA LYS A 551 -3.08 -5.30 42.26
C LYS A 551 -2.60 -6.59 42.91
N ARG A 552 -3.36 -7.71 42.75
CA ARG A 552 -2.95 -9.04 43.26
C ARG A 552 -1.64 -9.50 42.60
N HIS A 553 -1.47 -9.30 41.30
CA HIS A 553 -0.25 -9.69 40.59
C HIS A 553 0.98 -8.90 41.06
N ILE A 554 0.81 -7.60 41.33
CA ILE A 554 1.89 -6.77 41.86
C ILE A 554 2.25 -7.21 43.28
N ASP A 555 1.28 -7.54 44.12
CA ASP A 555 1.53 -8.09 45.46
C ASP A 555 2.32 -9.45 45.40
N ASP A 556 2.13 -10.23 44.33
CA ASP A 556 2.85 -11.45 44.03
C ASP A 556 4.21 -11.24 43.31
N GLY A 557 4.63 -10.00 43.09
CA GLY A 557 5.86 -9.64 42.39
C GLY A 557 5.85 -9.82 40.88
N LYS A 558 4.69 -9.69 40.27
CA LYS A 558 4.46 -9.84 38.82
C LYS A 558 3.79 -8.63 38.24
N VAL A 559 4.14 -8.29 36.99
CA VAL A 559 3.39 -7.33 36.15
C VAL A 559 3.04 -7.98 34.82
N MET A 560 2.03 -7.47 34.17
CA MET A 560 1.71 -7.91 32.82
C MET A 560 2.81 -7.47 31.85
N SER A 561 3.07 -8.33 30.85
CA SER A 561 4.01 -8.01 29.80
C SER A 561 3.53 -6.83 28.95
N LYS A 562 4.48 -6.18 28.25
CA LYS A 562 4.20 -5.07 27.33
C LYS A 562 3.22 -5.43 26.21
N SER A 563 3.23 -6.68 25.77
CA SER A 563 2.35 -7.19 24.70
C SER A 563 0.91 -7.30 25.19
N THR A 564 0.70 -7.84 26.39
CA THR A 564 -0.62 -7.97 27.03
C THR A 564 -1.22 -6.60 27.33
N TYR A 565 -0.39 -5.69 27.84
CA TYR A 565 -0.77 -4.31 28.07
C TYR A 565 -1.28 -3.60 26.79
N ARG A 566 -0.55 -3.69 25.67
CA ARG A 566 -1.00 -3.15 24.38
C ARG A 566 -2.29 -3.79 23.88
N LYS A 567 -2.38 -5.10 23.99
CA LYS A 567 -3.60 -5.84 23.61
C LYS A 567 -4.80 -5.39 24.43
N HIS A 568 -4.63 -5.17 25.72
CA HIS A 568 -5.73 -4.73 26.59
C HIS A 568 -6.24 -3.33 26.22
N ILE A 569 -5.33 -2.37 25.95
CA ILE A 569 -5.73 -1.01 25.50
C ILE A 569 -6.44 -1.03 24.14
N LEU A 570 -5.93 -1.83 23.19
CA LEU A 570 -6.50 -1.92 21.84
C LEU A 570 -7.77 -2.80 21.80
N LYS A 571 -7.98 -3.63 22.81
CA LYS A 571 -9.08 -4.59 22.92
C LYS A 571 -10.04 -4.31 24.07
N VAL A 572 -10.21 -3.06 24.48
CA VAL A 572 -11.35 -2.66 25.33
C VAL A 572 -12.71 -3.09 24.69
N GLU A 573 -12.67 -3.58 23.46
CA GLU A 573 -13.81 -4.10 22.70
C GLU A 573 -13.98 -5.63 22.74
N GLU A 574 -12.96 -6.40 23.16
CA GLU A 574 -13.06 -7.87 23.24
C GLU A 574 -12.52 -8.33 24.60
N GLU A 575 -13.35 -9.01 25.38
CA GLU A 575 -12.96 -9.69 26.61
C GLU A 575 -11.82 -10.68 26.33
N ILE A 576 -10.64 -10.43 26.88
CA ILE A 576 -9.54 -11.39 26.83
C ILE A 576 -9.70 -12.31 28.06
N PRO A 577 -9.89 -13.62 27.86
CA PRO A 577 -9.96 -14.55 29.00
C PRO A 577 -8.68 -14.49 29.87
N GLU A 578 -8.85 -14.57 31.19
CA GLU A 578 -7.74 -14.55 32.15
C GLU A 578 -6.65 -15.59 31.82
N GLU A 579 -7.02 -16.67 31.14
CA GLU A 579 -6.10 -17.73 30.70
C GLU A 579 -5.11 -17.28 29.62
N GLU A 580 -5.45 -16.30 28.79
CA GLU A 580 -4.57 -15.81 27.73
C GLU A 580 -3.46 -14.88 28.23
N TYR A 581 -3.60 -14.22 29.40
CA TYR A 581 -2.56 -13.34 29.92
C TYR A 581 -1.76 -13.93 31.10
N ARG A 582 -2.16 -15.08 31.68
CA ARG A 582 -1.35 -15.78 32.67
C ARG A 582 0.02 -16.20 32.14
N GLU A 583 0.12 -16.51 30.87
CA GLU A 583 1.39 -16.89 30.21
C GLU A 583 2.31 -15.70 29.91
N GLU A 584 1.78 -14.46 29.92
CA GLU A 584 2.53 -13.25 29.56
C GLU A 584 2.88 -12.36 30.78
N LEU A 585 2.83 -12.89 32.00
CA LEU A 585 3.27 -12.16 33.19
C LEU A 585 4.78 -12.17 33.34
N GLU A 586 5.38 -11.00 33.53
CA GLU A 586 6.79 -10.83 33.79
C GLU A 586 7.05 -10.71 35.30
N ASN A 587 8.09 -11.39 35.81
CA ASN A 587 8.53 -11.19 37.17
C ASN A 587 9.23 -9.82 37.27
N ILE A 588 8.80 -9.00 38.23
CA ILE A 588 9.43 -7.73 38.54
C ILE A 588 10.22 -7.82 39.83
N ASN A 589 11.30 -7.07 39.88
CA ASN A 589 11.99 -6.83 41.15
C ASN A 589 11.31 -5.64 41.84
N LEU A 590 10.49 -5.91 42.84
CA LEU A 590 9.76 -4.91 43.58
C LEU A 590 10.65 -3.83 44.22
N ASP A 591 11.93 -4.16 44.50
CA ASP A 591 12.92 -3.22 45.04
C ASP A 591 13.31 -2.11 44.05
N GLU A 592 13.06 -2.30 42.76
CA GLU A 592 13.31 -1.31 41.71
C GLU A 592 12.14 -0.33 41.52
N TYR A 593 11.00 -0.63 42.16
CA TYR A 593 9.78 0.16 42.02
C TYR A 593 9.37 0.79 43.36
N ARG A 594 8.80 1.97 43.29
CA ARG A 594 8.06 2.60 44.39
C ARG A 594 6.70 1.89 44.55
N SER A 595 6.76 0.58 44.88
CA SER A 595 5.64 -0.33 44.85
C SER A 595 4.46 0.12 45.75
N LYS A 596 4.76 0.74 46.89
CA LYS A 596 3.73 1.27 47.81
C LYS A 596 2.91 2.40 47.14
N GLU A 597 3.58 3.36 46.53
CA GLU A 597 2.95 4.49 45.84
C GLU A 597 2.15 3.96 44.63
N PHE A 598 2.71 2.99 43.87
CA PHE A 598 2.05 2.39 42.74
C PHE A 598 0.75 1.66 43.14
N LEU A 599 0.77 0.89 44.21
CA LEU A 599 -0.41 0.21 44.75
C LEU A 599 -1.46 1.18 45.32
N GLU A 600 -1.02 2.27 45.95
CA GLU A 600 -1.91 3.32 46.48
C GLU A 600 -2.64 4.02 45.32
N ASP A 601 -1.94 4.35 44.23
CA ASP A 601 -2.54 4.98 43.06
C ASP A 601 -3.49 4.01 42.30
N ILE A 602 -3.14 2.72 42.15
CA ILE A 602 -4.08 1.71 41.60
C ILE A 602 -5.33 1.62 42.49
N GLN A 603 -5.17 1.64 43.80
CA GLN A 603 -6.31 1.59 44.70
C GLN A 603 -7.20 2.83 44.57
N LYS A 604 -6.59 4.01 44.38
CA LYS A 604 -7.32 5.24 44.11
C LYS A 604 -8.13 5.14 42.81
N ASP A 605 -7.51 4.63 41.72
CA ASP A 605 -8.22 4.43 40.44
C ASP A 605 -9.42 3.47 40.62
N ILE A 606 -9.27 2.39 41.37
CA ILE A 606 -10.38 1.48 41.69
C ILE A 606 -11.50 2.19 42.45
N GLU A 607 -11.20 3.08 43.41
CA GLU A 607 -12.16 3.85 44.15
C GLU A 607 -12.92 4.84 43.26
N VAL A 608 -12.21 5.56 42.40
CA VAL A 608 -12.85 6.48 41.43
C VAL A 608 -13.79 5.71 40.48
N PHE A 609 -13.37 4.56 39.95
CA PHE A 609 -14.25 3.75 39.10
C PHE A 609 -15.46 3.23 39.86
N LYS A 610 -15.34 2.88 41.14
CA LYS A 610 -16.50 2.46 41.96
C LYS A 610 -17.44 3.63 42.18
N GLU A 611 -16.95 4.82 42.46
CA GLU A 611 -17.81 6.01 42.61
C GLU A 611 -18.54 6.29 41.28
N ILE A 612 -17.87 6.20 40.15
CA ILE A 612 -18.52 6.33 38.83
C ILE A 612 -19.58 5.24 38.66
N LYS A 613 -19.27 3.99 39.03
CA LYS A 613 -20.23 2.88 38.97
C LYS A 613 -21.48 3.16 39.80
N GLU A 614 -21.34 3.62 41.04
CA GLU A 614 -22.45 3.97 41.91
C GLU A 614 -23.34 5.06 41.30
N MET A 615 -22.78 6.03 40.59
CA MET A 615 -23.54 7.11 39.90
C MET A 615 -24.43 6.58 38.77
N ILE A 616 -24.05 5.46 38.13
CA ILE A 616 -24.74 4.93 36.96
C ILE A 616 -25.47 3.60 37.24
N GLU A 617 -25.38 3.08 38.46
CA GLU A 617 -25.92 1.74 38.82
C GLU A 617 -27.43 1.65 38.61
N ASP A 618 -28.16 2.70 39.04
CA ASP A 618 -29.61 2.77 38.97
C ASP A 618 -30.15 3.27 37.62
N ILE A 619 -29.29 3.65 36.67
CA ILE A 619 -29.74 4.12 35.36
C ILE A 619 -30.06 2.91 34.49
N GLY A 620 -31.32 2.56 34.36
CA GLY A 620 -31.79 1.49 33.48
C GLY A 620 -32.18 1.98 32.08
N TYR A 621 -32.83 1.09 31.35
CA TYR A 621 -33.32 1.39 30.00
C TYR A 621 -34.38 2.52 30.01
N GLU A 622 -35.25 2.54 31.03
CA GLU A 622 -36.32 3.53 31.15
C GLU A 622 -35.82 4.93 31.55
N GLU A 623 -34.67 5.01 32.17
CA GLU A 623 -34.02 6.26 32.60
C GLU A 623 -33.06 6.83 31.59
N ASP A 624 -32.62 6.04 30.58
CA ASP A 624 -31.65 6.50 29.53
C ASP A 624 -32.36 7.31 28.45
N ALA A 625 -32.21 8.64 28.48
CA ALA A 625 -32.84 9.56 27.54
C ALA A 625 -32.44 9.28 26.07
N LYS A 626 -31.21 8.77 25.81
CA LYS A 626 -30.80 8.38 24.49
C LYS A 626 -31.63 7.22 23.94
N ILE A 627 -31.81 6.20 24.77
CA ILE A 627 -32.57 5.03 24.36
C ILE A 627 -34.05 5.38 24.21
N GLN A 628 -34.61 6.18 25.12
CA GLN A 628 -36.00 6.65 25.01
C GLN A 628 -36.24 7.46 23.74
N THR A 629 -35.30 8.35 23.38
CA THR A 629 -35.38 9.13 22.14
C THR A 629 -35.30 8.19 20.93
N LEU A 630 -34.36 7.24 20.92
CA LEU A 630 -34.24 6.25 19.84
C LEU A 630 -35.52 5.42 19.69
N GLU A 631 -36.10 4.93 20.79
CA GLU A 631 -37.33 4.15 20.77
C GLU A 631 -38.51 4.95 20.21
N GLN A 632 -38.61 6.23 20.57
CA GLN A 632 -39.64 7.11 20.04
C GLN A 632 -39.48 7.30 18.53
N GLU A 633 -38.27 7.60 18.06
CA GLU A 633 -37.98 7.79 16.63
C GLU A 633 -38.26 6.52 15.83
N LEU A 634 -37.80 5.35 16.31
CA LEU A 634 -38.10 4.06 15.69
C LEU A 634 -39.62 3.77 15.63
N TYR A 635 -40.37 4.20 16.63
CA TYR A 635 -41.84 4.03 16.66
C TYR A 635 -42.53 4.96 15.64
N GLU A 636 -41.98 6.17 15.40
CA GLU A 636 -42.50 7.14 14.45
C GLU A 636 -42.14 6.81 12.99
N MET A 637 -41.08 6.02 12.77
CA MET A 637 -40.75 5.50 11.46
C MET A 637 -41.84 4.55 10.97
N SER A 638 -41.99 4.45 9.65
CA SER A 638 -43.02 3.62 9.02
C SER A 638 -42.94 2.17 9.51
N ARG A 639 -44.05 1.57 9.84
CA ARG A 639 -44.15 0.16 10.27
C ARG A 639 -43.86 -0.81 9.11
N ASP A 640 -43.88 -0.33 7.90
CA ASP A 640 -43.68 -1.12 6.69
C ASP A 640 -42.22 -1.03 6.20
N ASP A 641 -41.39 -0.19 6.82
CA ASP A 641 -39.97 0.00 6.43
C ASP A 641 -39.05 -0.97 7.22
N GLN A 642 -37.98 -1.42 6.56
CA GLN A 642 -36.90 -2.15 7.22
C GLN A 642 -35.95 -1.17 7.90
N ILE A 643 -35.74 -1.35 9.20
CA ILE A 643 -34.88 -0.48 10.01
C ILE A 643 -33.63 -1.25 10.40
N VAL A 644 -32.45 -0.68 10.14
CA VAL A 644 -31.18 -1.22 10.57
C VAL A 644 -30.49 -0.22 11.49
N VAL A 645 -30.23 -0.63 12.73
CA VAL A 645 -29.54 0.20 13.73
C VAL A 645 -28.07 -0.21 13.81
N PHE A 646 -27.18 0.75 13.63
CA PHE A 646 -25.74 0.54 13.77
C PHE A 646 -25.23 1.22 15.04
N ALA A 647 -24.38 0.53 15.80
CA ALA A 647 -23.67 1.12 16.91
C ALA A 647 -22.16 0.81 16.79
N PHE A 648 -21.33 1.69 17.34
CA PHE A 648 -19.89 1.52 17.32
C PHE A 648 -19.44 0.36 18.23
N TYR A 649 -20.14 0.14 19.33
CA TYR A 649 -19.83 -0.90 20.31
C TYR A 649 -20.91 -1.98 20.33
N SER A 650 -20.49 -3.25 20.38
CA SER A 650 -21.38 -4.40 20.50
C SER A 650 -22.20 -4.36 21.79
N ASP A 651 -21.60 -3.88 22.89
CA ASP A 651 -22.30 -3.67 24.17
C ASP A 651 -23.51 -2.74 24.03
N THR A 652 -23.41 -1.72 23.15
CA THR A 652 -24.56 -0.82 22.90
C THR A 652 -25.68 -1.54 22.18
N ILE A 653 -25.35 -2.41 21.19
CA ILE A 653 -26.36 -3.23 20.51
C ILE A 653 -27.02 -4.21 21.47
N GLN A 654 -26.27 -4.79 22.42
CA GLN A 654 -26.83 -5.70 23.42
C GLN A 654 -27.67 -4.96 24.47
N TYR A 655 -27.38 -3.70 24.71
CA TYR A 655 -28.09 -2.85 25.66
C TYR A 655 -29.43 -2.36 25.09
N ILE A 656 -29.51 -2.09 23.78
CA ILE A 656 -30.72 -1.75 23.04
C ILE A 656 -31.60 -3.00 22.82
#